data_98f0731275d1f16cea81f1c1b7c56877
#
_entry.id   98f0731275d1f16cea81f1c1b7c56877
#
_cell.length_a   1.000
_cell.length_b   1.000
_cell.length_c   1.000
_cell.angle_alpha   90.00
_cell.angle_beta   90.00
_cell.angle_gamma   90.00
#
_symmetry.space_group_name_H-M   'P 1'
#
loop_
_entity.id
_entity.type
_entity.pdbx_description
1 polymer ?
#
loop_
_entity_poly.entity_id
_entity_poly.type
_entity_poly.pdbx_seq_one_letter_code
_entity_poly.pdbx_strand_id
1 'polypeptide(L)'
;MKTLKLYEQPPQAAIATVAPEGVDRACTRCEWATGLRTVCMNADGSPGGLLVVGDYPTKLDDQVGRPFVNAAAKQVRALVVEHWTGPVAYDVGLRCAPGLATIKPKHIDNCRPYGAQVLREVAPRRIITLGATAAESVLGRRPLVASAKRAYAWLEDQFGDAVPVFLLQSPQMLVRNRFALAAFEADMIWALTCPEPEQHFDGVTMLVENAADAEQAHVAMLDAAWGTYDVETSAKMHNPDFKVEAITVLGDTATTAYTWTREALADPGAREWLVDTLEQTAWVTQNGKYDDRAVSLAFGATVTGCHGDTRLVRKLLEPESKASLDVLAESVGMGGHKEEAGDKIDAIIKELTTQAFPSSGLTPTGKQRKVKVPAFQVSPLVLSQISAGAEPISFAYRYLDDETLYRYNARDVWSTREVWKLLDRQLKASPESSRVWKLLTLNANRAVKRIERTGMPIDAAALRNFIQYIEMNRDQTSVQMQAHSTVNPASPKQLAHYLYTTLGLKASKQTKSGADSTDADSLETLSGKHPYVDLLLTHRKYDTLCKMYGRTLLSHITADGRLHPSLLLDGTASGRLSSQDPNAQNFPRADTAEGKLLRDCFIAAAGWEFVEADESQVEIRVAADLSQDPVLLADFRAGIDIHMNNATECCEVVWKIPRATWDAMTKKERAPYRTQIKTATFGRMYGKTAWGLAKEWGVSVAQVETLLNKIWGKYKVLDRWFKKQITDAQKTGVVWTDWQGKRAKHRALWAIADQDEKKRGHAERQALNTPIQGTAAEYTTASLDLIHQWLDANNLAHLAEIIMTVHDSIIMHCHKSVSEKVARAVRKIMTAHKTNGVVLAVDLKKGSTLGSMVDYELAA
;
A
#
# COMPACT_ATOMS: atom_id res chain seq x y z
N MET A 1 22.91 -21.74 24.66
CA MET A 1 22.49 -21.18 23.36
C MET A 1 23.37 -21.68 22.24
N LYS A 2 22.79 -22.09 21.12
CA LYS A 2 23.54 -22.36 19.88
C LYS A 2 23.64 -21.07 19.07
N THR A 3 24.76 -20.87 18.40
CA THR A 3 25.00 -19.71 17.54
C THR A 3 24.55 -20.04 16.12
N LEU A 4 23.68 -19.21 15.57
CA LEU A 4 23.29 -19.26 14.17
C LEU A 4 24.14 -18.22 13.42
N LYS A 5 24.94 -18.66 12.43
CA LYS A 5 25.63 -17.72 11.54
C LYS A 5 24.61 -17.14 10.57
N LEU A 6 24.34 -15.85 10.64
CA LEU A 6 23.41 -15.13 9.75
C LEU A 6 23.94 -15.05 8.30
N TYR A 7 25.25 -15.05 8.21
CA TYR A 7 25.99 -15.07 6.96
C TYR A 7 27.03 -16.21 7.06
N GLU A 8 26.74 -17.37 6.53
CA GLU A 8 27.61 -17.81 5.44
C GLU A 8 27.31 -16.79 4.37
N GLN A 9 28.31 -16.03 3.94
CA GLN A 9 28.12 -14.97 2.94
C GLN A 9 27.07 -15.48 1.94
N PRO A 10 25.95 -14.75 1.67
CA PRO A 10 25.12 -15.13 0.54
C PRO A 10 26.14 -15.33 -0.56
N PRO A 11 26.06 -16.35 -1.43
CA PRO A 11 27.09 -16.52 -2.43
C PRO A 11 27.24 -15.16 -3.06
N GLN A 12 28.19 -14.39 -2.51
CA GLN A 12 28.57 -13.10 -3.03
C GLN A 12 28.83 -13.50 -4.45
N ALA A 13 28.23 -12.83 -5.42
CA ALA A 13 28.39 -13.25 -6.79
C ALA A 13 29.90 -13.21 -7.04
N ALA A 14 30.54 -14.32 -6.68
CA ALA A 14 31.97 -14.46 -6.85
C ALA A 14 32.19 -14.27 -8.34
N ILE A 15 33.03 -13.32 -8.69
CA ILE A 15 33.39 -13.09 -10.11
C ILE A 15 33.74 -14.47 -10.67
N ALA A 16 32.90 -14.96 -11.58
CA ALA A 16 32.96 -16.33 -12.04
C ALA A 16 34.42 -16.69 -12.39
N THR A 17 35.01 -17.69 -11.69
CA THR A 17 36.42 -18.07 -11.77
C THR A 17 36.81 -18.64 -13.12
N VAL A 18 35.86 -18.92 -14.01
CA VAL A 18 36.11 -19.41 -15.37
C VAL A 18 36.04 -18.24 -16.34
N ALA A 19 37.21 -17.75 -16.75
CA ALA A 19 37.30 -16.84 -17.88
C ALA A 19 36.93 -17.59 -19.18
N PRO A 20 36.01 -17.07 -20.01
CA PRO A 20 36.00 -17.47 -21.40
C PRO A 20 37.29 -16.95 -22.04
N GLU A 21 38.04 -17.82 -22.74
CA GLU A 21 39.19 -17.43 -23.55
C GLU A 21 38.68 -16.42 -24.60
N GLY A 22 39.04 -15.15 -24.45
CA GLY A 22 38.77 -14.07 -25.38
C GLY A 22 37.35 -13.55 -25.45
N VAL A 23 37.16 -12.24 -25.64
CA VAL A 23 35.86 -11.63 -25.98
C VAL A 23 35.48 -12.09 -27.38
N ASP A 24 34.50 -12.94 -27.48
CA ASP A 24 33.98 -13.41 -28.76
C ASP A 24 33.21 -12.27 -29.46
N ARG A 25 33.86 -11.56 -30.36
CA ARG A 25 33.26 -10.50 -31.18
C ARG A 25 32.18 -11.02 -32.13
N ALA A 26 32.08 -12.35 -32.28
CA ALA A 26 31.03 -13.05 -33.04
C ALA A 26 30.03 -13.76 -32.12
N CYS A 27 29.69 -13.17 -30.97
CA CYS A 27 28.77 -13.76 -30.01
C CYS A 27 27.45 -14.12 -30.68
N THR A 28 27.05 -15.39 -30.64
CA THR A 28 25.78 -15.92 -31.17
C THR A 28 24.88 -16.47 -30.05
N ARG A 29 25.14 -16.11 -28.80
CA ARG A 29 24.45 -16.71 -27.61
C ARG A 29 22.99 -16.35 -27.48
N CYS A 30 22.48 -15.33 -28.21
CA CYS A 30 21.07 -14.96 -28.21
C CYS A 30 20.63 -14.40 -29.57
N GLU A 31 19.31 -14.30 -29.75
CA GLU A 31 18.64 -13.81 -30.96
C GLU A 31 19.00 -12.35 -31.34
N TRP A 32 19.57 -11.57 -30.41
CA TRP A 32 19.91 -10.17 -30.64
C TRP A 32 21.26 -9.94 -31.30
N ALA A 33 22.05 -10.97 -31.47
CA ALA A 33 23.36 -10.90 -32.16
C ALA A 33 23.21 -10.61 -33.67
N THR A 34 22.07 -10.81 -34.26
CA THR A 34 21.78 -10.59 -35.68
C THR A 34 21.29 -9.16 -35.95
N GLY A 35 21.90 -8.50 -36.95
CA GLY A 35 21.46 -7.17 -37.42
C GLY A 35 22.00 -5.97 -36.66
N LEU A 36 22.92 -6.17 -35.70
CA LEU A 36 23.63 -5.11 -34.98
C LEU A 36 24.94 -4.74 -35.69
N ARG A 37 25.33 -3.47 -35.55
CA ARG A 37 26.63 -2.96 -36.01
C ARG A 37 27.75 -3.41 -35.09
N THR A 38 27.49 -3.41 -33.79
CA THR A 38 28.44 -3.78 -32.75
C THR A 38 27.85 -4.92 -31.92
N VAL A 39 28.32 -6.11 -32.18
CA VAL A 39 28.01 -7.30 -31.37
C VAL A 39 28.98 -7.37 -30.20
N CYS A 40 28.46 -7.65 -29.00
CA CYS A 40 29.26 -7.78 -27.78
C CYS A 40 30.11 -6.53 -27.48
N MET A 41 29.43 -5.41 -27.20
CA MET A 41 30.06 -4.12 -26.91
C MET A 41 31.09 -4.20 -25.75
N ASN A 42 32.28 -3.64 -25.96
CA ASN A 42 33.32 -3.58 -24.94
C ASN A 42 33.13 -2.40 -23.98
N ALA A 43 33.71 -2.51 -22.78
CA ALA A 43 33.85 -1.39 -21.86
C ALA A 43 34.74 -0.26 -22.46
N ASP A 44 34.50 0.97 -22.03
CA ASP A 44 35.21 2.18 -22.50
C ASP A 44 35.76 2.95 -21.29
N GLY A 45 37.05 3.12 -21.18
CA GLY A 45 37.71 3.91 -20.14
C GLY A 45 38.94 3.26 -19.51
N SER A 46 39.29 3.71 -18.29
CA SER A 46 40.55 3.32 -17.61
C SER A 46 40.25 2.51 -16.34
N PRO A 47 41.14 1.51 -16.03
CA PRO A 47 40.97 0.64 -14.85
C PRO A 47 41.32 1.33 -13.52
N GLY A 48 40.98 0.70 -12.41
CA GLY A 48 41.46 1.01 -11.06
C GLY A 48 40.67 2.07 -10.30
N GLY A 49 39.46 2.42 -10.77
CA GLY A 49 38.66 3.48 -10.12
C GLY A 49 37.18 3.22 -10.10
N LEU A 50 36.39 4.09 -10.74
CA LEU A 50 34.94 3.98 -10.85
C LEU A 50 34.58 3.14 -12.10
N LEU A 51 33.64 2.20 -11.93
CA LEU A 51 32.95 1.54 -13.04
C LEU A 51 31.48 1.97 -13.06
N VAL A 52 31.01 2.53 -14.19
CA VAL A 52 29.60 2.88 -14.38
C VAL A 52 28.97 1.90 -15.37
N VAL A 53 27.95 1.16 -14.96
CA VAL A 53 27.30 0.11 -15.75
C VAL A 53 25.88 0.51 -16.10
N GLY A 54 25.55 0.63 -17.39
CA GLY A 54 24.17 0.86 -17.87
C GLY A 54 23.45 -0.45 -18.19
N ASP A 55 22.14 -0.40 -18.38
CA ASP A 55 21.32 -1.61 -18.66
C ASP A 55 21.79 -2.30 -19.96
N TYR A 56 21.83 -1.58 -21.06
CA TYR A 56 22.17 -2.09 -22.40
C TYR A 56 22.54 -0.95 -23.34
N PRO A 57 23.21 -1.23 -24.47
CA PRO A 57 23.54 -0.24 -25.49
C PRO A 57 22.26 0.32 -26.14
N THR A 58 22.22 1.61 -26.35
CA THR A 58 21.21 2.23 -27.21
C THR A 58 21.58 2.04 -28.70
N LYS A 59 20.62 2.36 -29.59
CA LYS A 59 20.90 2.34 -31.04
C LYS A 59 22.05 3.26 -31.43
N LEU A 60 22.24 4.38 -30.75
CA LEU A 60 23.35 5.30 -30.99
C LEU A 60 24.66 4.71 -30.50
N ASP A 61 24.66 4.07 -29.32
CA ASP A 61 25.85 3.39 -28.80
C ASP A 61 26.30 2.27 -29.76
N ASP A 62 25.34 1.48 -30.31
CA ASP A 62 25.61 0.46 -31.31
C ASP A 62 26.20 1.05 -32.61
N GLN A 63 25.67 2.19 -33.08
CA GLN A 63 26.18 2.87 -34.27
C GLN A 63 27.60 3.40 -34.13
N VAL A 64 27.93 3.89 -32.92
CA VAL A 64 29.26 4.47 -32.61
C VAL A 64 30.25 3.41 -32.18
N GLY A 65 29.79 2.24 -31.70
CA GLY A 65 30.61 1.13 -31.19
C GLY A 65 31.19 1.37 -29.77
N ARG A 66 30.61 2.28 -29.02
CA ARG A 66 31.01 2.64 -27.64
C ARG A 66 29.82 2.83 -26.72
N PRO A 67 29.88 2.41 -25.44
CA PRO A 67 28.82 2.66 -24.47
C PRO A 67 28.76 4.13 -24.07
N PHE A 68 27.59 4.57 -23.60
CA PHE A 68 27.38 5.89 -23.00
C PHE A 68 27.62 7.10 -23.94
N VAL A 69 27.15 7.04 -25.19
CA VAL A 69 27.25 8.16 -26.14
C VAL A 69 25.93 8.90 -26.37
N ASN A 70 24.79 8.37 -25.90
CA ASN A 70 23.48 9.01 -26.03
C ASN A 70 23.30 10.24 -25.11
N ALA A 71 22.22 11.00 -25.27
CA ALA A 71 21.98 12.25 -24.53
C ALA A 71 21.92 12.06 -23.01
N ALA A 72 21.24 11.02 -22.53
CA ALA A 72 21.15 10.71 -21.09
C ALA A 72 22.52 10.32 -20.51
N ALA A 73 23.29 9.57 -21.28
CA ALA A 73 24.63 9.15 -20.90
C ALA A 73 25.65 10.31 -20.88
N LYS A 74 25.50 11.31 -21.76
CA LYS A 74 26.32 12.54 -21.70
C LYS A 74 26.11 13.28 -20.38
N GLN A 75 24.90 13.31 -19.85
CA GLN A 75 24.62 13.91 -18.55
C GLN A 75 25.28 13.14 -17.41
N VAL A 76 25.23 11.78 -17.46
CA VAL A 76 25.94 10.93 -16.51
C VAL A 76 27.45 11.21 -16.56
N ARG A 77 28.05 11.26 -17.77
CA ARG A 77 29.47 11.58 -17.94
C ARG A 77 29.83 12.97 -17.38
N ALA A 78 28.96 13.98 -17.56
CA ALA A 78 29.16 15.31 -17.01
C ALA A 78 29.22 15.31 -15.48
N LEU A 79 28.27 14.64 -14.83
CA LEU A 79 28.26 14.48 -13.37
C LEU A 79 29.48 13.72 -12.85
N VAL A 80 29.92 12.68 -13.56
CA VAL A 80 31.13 11.94 -13.20
C VAL A 80 32.37 12.84 -13.30
N VAL A 81 32.54 13.63 -14.36
CA VAL A 81 33.65 14.55 -14.51
C VAL A 81 33.66 15.63 -13.43
N GLU A 82 32.48 16.11 -13.03
CA GLU A 82 32.38 17.15 -12.02
C GLU A 82 32.63 16.65 -10.58
N HIS A 83 32.27 15.40 -10.27
CA HIS A 83 32.22 14.90 -8.89
C HIS A 83 33.16 13.72 -8.61
N TRP A 84 33.93 13.23 -9.60
CA TRP A 84 34.87 12.12 -9.44
C TRP A 84 36.25 12.45 -10.00
N THR A 85 37.29 12.23 -9.23
CA THR A 85 38.68 12.62 -9.59
C THR A 85 39.60 11.44 -10.00
N GLY A 86 39.10 10.22 -9.99
CA GLY A 86 39.87 9.02 -10.32
C GLY A 86 39.66 8.48 -11.74
N PRO A 87 40.33 7.38 -12.09
CA PRO A 87 40.05 6.65 -13.34
C PRO A 87 38.59 6.23 -13.42
N VAL A 88 38.02 6.20 -14.63
CA VAL A 88 36.63 5.82 -14.88
C VAL A 88 36.51 4.89 -16.06
N ALA A 89 35.73 3.85 -15.92
CA ALA A 89 35.31 2.99 -17.03
C ALA A 89 33.79 2.94 -17.12
N TYR A 90 33.27 2.78 -18.33
CA TYR A 90 31.85 2.69 -18.64
C TYR A 90 31.57 1.36 -19.32
N ASP A 91 30.50 0.67 -18.85
CA ASP A 91 30.12 -0.65 -19.35
C ASP A 91 28.62 -0.80 -19.45
N VAL A 92 28.14 -1.92 -19.99
CA VAL A 92 26.72 -2.25 -20.12
C VAL A 92 26.47 -3.69 -19.66
N GLY A 93 25.36 -3.91 -18.94
CA GLY A 93 24.99 -5.21 -18.42
C GLY A 93 24.65 -6.23 -19.52
N LEU A 94 23.94 -5.80 -20.55
CA LEU A 94 23.75 -6.56 -21.79
C LEU A 94 24.67 -6.00 -22.87
N ARG A 95 25.33 -6.87 -23.58
CA ARG A 95 26.33 -6.49 -24.59
C ARG A 95 25.75 -6.07 -25.93
N CYS A 96 24.49 -6.35 -26.19
CA CYS A 96 23.77 -6.08 -27.43
C CYS A 96 22.55 -5.20 -27.19
N ALA A 97 22.20 -4.35 -28.19
CA ALA A 97 21.01 -3.50 -28.10
C ALA A 97 19.73 -4.33 -28.30
N PRO A 98 18.83 -4.45 -27.30
CA PRO A 98 17.63 -5.30 -27.41
C PRO A 98 16.53 -4.68 -28.27
N GLY A 99 16.65 -3.40 -28.68
CA GLY A 99 15.61 -2.69 -29.39
C GLY A 99 14.32 -2.57 -28.56
N LEU A 100 13.19 -3.06 -29.12
CA LEU A 100 11.90 -3.13 -28.42
C LEU A 100 11.63 -4.51 -27.81
N ALA A 101 12.57 -5.43 -27.86
CA ALA A 101 12.37 -6.79 -27.35
C ALA A 101 12.34 -6.83 -25.82
N THR A 102 11.53 -7.74 -25.28
CA THR A 102 11.49 -7.96 -23.82
C THR A 102 12.75 -8.67 -23.34
N ILE A 103 13.44 -8.07 -22.37
CA ILE A 103 14.61 -8.67 -21.71
C ILE A 103 14.13 -9.81 -20.80
N LYS A 104 14.74 -10.98 -20.94
CA LYS A 104 14.49 -12.17 -20.12
C LYS A 104 15.75 -12.50 -19.30
N PRO A 105 15.64 -13.17 -18.14
CA PRO A 105 16.81 -13.56 -17.33
C PRO A 105 17.90 -14.28 -18.14
N LYS A 106 17.54 -15.19 -19.03
CA LYS A 106 18.49 -15.90 -19.91
C LYS A 106 19.42 -14.97 -20.72
N HIS A 107 18.95 -13.77 -21.08
CA HIS A 107 19.76 -12.81 -21.84
C HIS A 107 20.86 -12.20 -20.96
N ILE A 108 20.55 -11.96 -19.69
CA ILE A 108 21.50 -11.45 -18.70
C ILE A 108 22.52 -12.54 -18.38
N ASP A 109 22.08 -13.77 -18.15
CA ASP A 109 22.94 -14.91 -17.88
C ASP A 109 23.92 -15.18 -19.02
N ASN A 110 23.49 -15.06 -20.28
CA ASN A 110 24.34 -15.17 -21.44
C ASN A 110 25.44 -14.10 -21.51
N CYS A 111 25.16 -12.88 -21.00
CA CYS A 111 26.10 -11.77 -20.98
C CYS A 111 26.98 -11.70 -19.74
N ARG A 112 26.58 -12.32 -18.63
CA ARG A 112 27.29 -12.26 -17.34
C ARG A 112 28.80 -12.64 -17.40
N PRO A 113 29.24 -13.67 -18.14
CA PRO A 113 30.66 -13.98 -18.26
C PRO A 113 31.53 -12.82 -18.80
N TYR A 114 30.98 -12.02 -19.73
CA TYR A 114 31.65 -10.84 -20.25
C TYR A 114 31.70 -9.69 -19.23
N GLY A 115 30.62 -9.48 -18.45
CA GLY A 115 30.62 -8.55 -17.31
C GLY A 115 31.65 -8.92 -16.26
N ALA A 116 31.75 -10.19 -15.91
CA ALA A 116 32.78 -10.71 -15.00
C ALA A 116 34.20 -10.47 -15.50
N GLN A 117 34.44 -10.57 -16.82
CA GLN A 117 35.73 -10.25 -17.42
C GLN A 117 36.08 -8.76 -17.28
N VAL A 118 35.10 -7.86 -17.54
CA VAL A 118 35.30 -6.42 -17.36
C VAL A 118 35.58 -6.07 -15.90
N LEU A 119 34.88 -6.68 -14.95
CA LEU A 119 35.16 -6.48 -13.52
C LEU A 119 36.61 -6.85 -13.15
N ARG A 120 37.16 -7.92 -13.70
CA ARG A 120 38.57 -8.30 -13.50
C ARG A 120 39.54 -7.33 -14.17
N GLU A 121 39.28 -6.93 -15.42
CA GLU A 121 40.15 -6.03 -16.18
C GLU A 121 40.15 -4.60 -15.63
N VAL A 122 38.99 -4.11 -15.22
CA VAL A 122 38.82 -2.76 -14.65
C VAL A 122 39.26 -2.68 -13.21
N ALA A 123 39.12 -3.77 -12.44
CA ALA A 123 39.39 -3.81 -10.99
C ALA A 123 38.86 -2.56 -10.26
N PRO A 124 37.52 -2.30 -10.30
CA PRO A 124 36.96 -1.07 -9.79
C PRO A 124 36.99 -1.04 -8.25
N ARG A 125 37.20 0.14 -7.67
CA ARG A 125 37.05 0.38 -6.24
C ARG A 125 35.61 0.81 -5.89
N ARG A 126 34.83 1.22 -6.89
CA ARG A 126 33.43 1.63 -6.75
C ARG A 126 32.69 1.28 -8.04
N ILE A 127 31.47 0.78 -7.89
CA ILE A 127 30.59 0.47 -9.02
C ILE A 127 29.29 1.26 -8.89
N ILE A 128 28.83 1.86 -9.99
CA ILE A 128 27.50 2.50 -10.07
C ILE A 128 26.73 1.80 -11.18
N THR A 129 25.59 1.20 -10.85
CA THR A 129 24.69 0.57 -11.82
C THR A 129 23.52 1.47 -12.12
N LEU A 130 23.18 1.64 -13.40
CA LEU A 130 22.12 2.52 -13.90
C LEU A 130 21.00 1.67 -14.51
N GLY A 131 20.11 1.18 -13.66
CA GLY A 131 18.97 0.35 -14.01
C GLY A 131 19.03 -1.06 -13.42
N ALA A 132 17.87 -1.75 -13.45
CA ALA A 132 17.73 -3.06 -12.83
C ALA A 132 18.51 -4.16 -13.57
N THR A 133 18.61 -4.07 -14.91
CA THR A 133 19.36 -5.03 -15.72
C THR A 133 20.88 -4.90 -15.48
N ALA A 134 21.39 -3.66 -15.38
CA ALA A 134 22.77 -3.40 -15.01
C ALA A 134 23.10 -3.98 -13.64
N ALA A 135 22.25 -3.72 -12.65
CA ALA A 135 22.43 -4.22 -11.29
C ALA A 135 22.38 -5.75 -11.23
N GLU A 136 21.43 -6.38 -11.93
CA GLU A 136 21.30 -7.85 -12.02
C GLU A 136 22.51 -8.49 -12.71
N SER A 137 23.08 -7.83 -13.72
CA SER A 137 24.28 -8.34 -14.41
C SER A 137 25.52 -8.35 -13.52
N VAL A 138 25.65 -7.35 -12.64
CA VAL A 138 26.79 -7.19 -11.70
C VAL A 138 26.60 -8.08 -10.46
N LEU A 139 25.44 -8.03 -9.83
CA LEU A 139 25.19 -8.68 -8.54
C LEU A 139 24.74 -10.15 -8.63
N GLY A 140 24.37 -10.63 -9.82
CA GLY A 140 23.76 -11.96 -9.98
C GLY A 140 22.33 -12.08 -9.48
N ARG A 141 21.77 -11.04 -8.85
CA ARG A 141 20.38 -10.92 -8.38
C ARG A 141 19.74 -9.65 -8.91
N ARG A 142 18.42 -9.61 -8.97
CA ARG A 142 17.66 -8.44 -9.42
C ARG A 142 17.20 -7.56 -8.25
N PRO A 143 17.96 -6.51 -7.89
CA PRO A 143 17.59 -5.63 -6.79
C PRO A 143 16.37 -4.75 -7.13
N LEU A 144 15.73 -4.22 -6.10
CA LEU A 144 14.53 -3.38 -6.22
C LEU A 144 14.86 -1.91 -6.54
N VAL A 145 15.77 -1.67 -7.49
CA VAL A 145 16.34 -0.35 -7.85
C VAL A 145 15.26 0.73 -8.09
N ALA A 146 14.18 0.37 -8.75
CA ALA A 146 13.11 1.33 -9.07
C ALA A 146 12.34 1.83 -7.84
N SER A 147 12.44 1.14 -6.72
CA SER A 147 11.66 1.40 -5.51
C SER A 147 12.52 1.87 -4.34
N ALA A 148 13.81 1.50 -4.33
CA ALA A 148 14.76 1.92 -3.31
C ALA A 148 15.47 3.21 -3.74
N LYS A 149 15.71 4.12 -2.79
CA LYS A 149 16.50 5.32 -3.00
C LYS A 149 17.83 5.19 -2.29
N ARG A 150 18.90 5.68 -2.92
CA ARG A 150 20.27 5.61 -2.39
C ARG A 150 20.64 4.22 -1.93
N ALA A 151 20.21 3.22 -2.71
CA ALA A 151 20.47 1.82 -2.44
C ALA A 151 21.91 1.45 -2.82
N TYR A 152 22.47 0.51 -2.09
CA TYR A 152 23.77 -0.06 -2.40
C TYR A 152 23.81 -1.54 -2.00
N ALA A 153 24.80 -2.23 -2.55
CA ALA A 153 25.12 -3.62 -2.26
C ALA A 153 26.64 -3.79 -2.25
N TRP A 154 27.11 -4.96 -1.95
CA TRP A 154 28.52 -5.31 -1.95
C TRP A 154 28.80 -6.42 -2.95
N LEU A 155 29.92 -6.31 -3.64
CA LEU A 155 30.45 -7.33 -4.52
C LEU A 155 31.84 -7.70 -4.01
N GLU A 156 32.14 -8.98 -3.86
CA GLU A 156 33.47 -9.44 -3.55
C GLU A 156 34.31 -9.49 -4.84
N ASP A 157 35.43 -8.82 -4.84
CA ASP A 157 36.34 -8.84 -5.99
C ASP A 157 37.14 -10.16 -6.08
N GLN A 158 38.01 -10.27 -7.07
CA GLN A 158 38.82 -11.47 -7.29
C GLN A 158 39.90 -11.72 -6.19
N PHE A 159 40.09 -10.76 -5.29
CA PHE A 159 41.04 -10.82 -4.18
C PHE A 159 40.36 -11.03 -2.84
N GLY A 160 39.01 -11.06 -2.82
CA GLY A 160 38.22 -11.17 -1.61
C GLY A 160 37.89 -9.82 -0.97
N ASP A 161 38.19 -8.68 -1.61
CA ASP A 161 37.87 -7.35 -1.12
C ASP A 161 36.43 -6.99 -1.49
N ALA A 162 35.72 -6.35 -0.56
CA ALA A 162 34.36 -5.92 -0.76
C ALA A 162 34.31 -4.57 -1.52
N VAL A 163 33.70 -4.58 -2.70
CA VAL A 163 33.51 -3.40 -3.55
C VAL A 163 32.08 -2.88 -3.44
N PRO A 164 31.83 -1.62 -3.08
CA PRO A 164 30.49 -1.06 -3.01
C PRO A 164 29.88 -0.88 -4.41
N VAL A 165 28.65 -1.36 -4.56
CA VAL A 165 27.83 -1.27 -5.78
C VAL A 165 26.63 -0.38 -5.50
N PHE A 166 26.59 0.82 -6.05
CA PHE A 166 25.50 1.76 -5.92
C PHE A 166 24.43 1.50 -6.97
N LEU A 167 23.19 1.44 -6.54
CA LEU A 167 22.04 0.99 -7.33
C LEU A 167 21.14 2.19 -7.69
N LEU A 168 21.25 2.70 -8.90
CA LEU A 168 20.48 3.85 -9.37
C LEU A 168 19.50 3.46 -10.49
N GLN A 169 18.47 4.26 -10.66
CA GLN A 169 17.53 4.11 -11.78
C GLN A 169 18.21 4.43 -13.12
N SER A 170 17.68 3.85 -14.21
CA SER A 170 18.17 4.15 -15.55
C SER A 170 17.79 5.60 -15.95
N PRO A 171 18.77 6.44 -16.37
CA PRO A 171 18.49 7.83 -16.71
C PRO A 171 17.65 7.99 -17.98
N GLN A 172 17.57 6.99 -18.84
CA GLN A 172 16.82 7.05 -20.10
C GLN A 172 15.32 7.32 -19.90
N MET A 173 14.73 6.83 -18.80
CA MET A 173 13.32 7.05 -18.47
C MET A 173 13.05 8.42 -17.85
N LEU A 174 14.07 9.08 -17.30
CA LEU A 174 13.94 10.26 -16.43
C LEU A 174 14.11 11.59 -17.19
N VAL A 175 14.79 11.59 -18.33
CA VAL A 175 15.07 12.81 -19.13
C VAL A 175 13.82 13.60 -19.53
N ARG A 176 12.66 12.96 -19.56
CA ARG A 176 11.37 13.60 -19.94
C ARG A 176 10.67 14.30 -18.77
N ASN A 177 11.18 14.17 -17.55
CA ASN A 177 10.58 14.74 -16.36
C ASN A 177 11.63 15.41 -15.49
N ARG A 178 11.58 16.74 -15.40
CA ARG A 178 12.59 17.56 -14.71
C ARG A 178 12.75 17.23 -13.23
N PHE A 179 11.67 16.82 -12.53
CA PHE A 179 11.75 16.47 -11.10
C PHE A 179 12.41 15.09 -10.90
N ALA A 180 12.06 14.12 -11.77
CA ALA A 180 12.71 12.82 -11.76
C ALA A 180 14.19 12.92 -12.13
N LEU A 181 14.53 13.80 -13.07
CA LEU A 181 15.91 14.06 -13.47
C LEU A 181 16.70 14.70 -12.32
N ALA A 182 16.18 15.74 -11.68
CA ALA A 182 16.85 16.38 -10.54
C ALA A 182 17.05 15.40 -9.35
N ALA A 183 16.09 14.49 -9.10
CA ALA A 183 16.25 13.44 -8.10
C ALA A 183 17.36 12.45 -8.49
N PHE A 184 17.41 12.04 -9.77
CA PHE A 184 18.47 11.17 -10.28
C PHE A 184 19.85 11.83 -10.15
N GLU A 185 19.99 13.12 -10.52
CA GLU A 185 21.23 13.87 -10.37
C GLU A 185 21.69 13.89 -8.91
N ALA A 186 20.80 14.15 -7.97
CA ALA A 186 21.09 14.11 -6.54
C ALA A 186 21.54 12.73 -6.06
N ASP A 187 20.91 11.65 -6.55
CA ASP A 187 21.31 10.28 -6.22
C ASP A 187 22.66 9.89 -6.88
N MET A 188 22.91 10.38 -8.09
CA MET A 188 24.19 10.16 -8.78
C MET A 188 25.34 10.89 -8.05
N ILE A 189 25.14 12.15 -7.66
CA ILE A 189 26.11 12.91 -6.87
C ILE A 189 26.39 12.20 -5.55
N TRP A 190 25.34 11.73 -4.87
CA TRP A 190 25.51 10.94 -3.66
C TRP A 190 26.35 9.67 -3.91
N ALA A 191 26.06 8.91 -4.95
CA ALA A 191 26.82 7.69 -5.28
C ALA A 191 28.27 7.96 -5.64
N LEU A 192 28.58 9.15 -6.18
CA LEU A 192 29.94 9.58 -6.49
C LEU A 192 30.72 10.08 -5.28
N THR A 193 30.05 10.77 -4.34
CA THR A 193 30.71 11.55 -3.28
C THR A 193 30.57 10.98 -1.87
N CYS A 194 29.65 10.03 -1.63
CA CYS A 194 29.49 9.47 -0.31
C CYS A 194 30.75 8.70 0.12
N PRO A 195 31.13 8.73 1.41
CA PRO A 195 32.15 7.84 1.96
C PRO A 195 31.82 6.38 1.66
N GLU A 196 32.78 5.47 1.82
CA GLU A 196 32.46 4.04 1.76
C GLU A 196 31.34 3.73 2.72
N PRO A 197 30.25 3.05 2.23
CA PRO A 197 29.16 2.65 3.08
C PRO A 197 29.64 1.68 4.16
N GLU A 198 29.03 1.74 5.33
CA GLU A 198 29.33 0.77 6.39
C GLU A 198 28.85 -0.64 6.00
N GLN A 199 29.67 -1.66 6.25
CA GLN A 199 29.25 -3.05 6.18
C GLN A 199 28.60 -3.43 7.52
N HIS A 200 27.33 -3.84 7.47
CA HIS A 200 26.53 -4.10 8.69
C HIS A 200 26.51 -5.58 9.10
N PHE A 201 27.55 -6.38 8.82
CA PHE A 201 27.45 -7.84 8.81
C PHE A 201 28.12 -8.59 9.98
N ASP A 202 28.60 -7.90 11.00
CA ASP A 202 29.32 -8.56 12.12
C ASP A 202 28.41 -9.06 13.26
N GLY A 203 27.09 -9.15 13.03
CA GLY A 203 26.14 -9.53 14.03
C GLY A 203 25.98 -11.06 14.16
N VAL A 204 25.87 -11.53 15.42
CA VAL A 204 25.61 -12.90 15.79
C VAL A 204 24.15 -13.06 16.19
N THR A 205 23.54 -14.18 15.84
CA THR A 205 22.22 -14.58 16.37
C THR A 205 22.38 -15.82 17.24
N MET A 206 21.87 -15.73 18.47
CA MET A 206 21.84 -16.81 19.43
C MET A 206 20.43 -17.40 19.46
N LEU A 207 20.33 -18.73 19.40
CA LEU A 207 19.05 -19.43 19.53
C LEU A 207 18.72 -19.60 21.01
N VAL A 208 17.51 -19.17 21.37
CA VAL A 208 16.90 -19.38 22.68
C VAL A 208 16.11 -20.69 22.60
N GLU A 209 16.56 -21.71 23.35
CA GLU A 209 15.97 -23.04 23.29
C GLU A 209 15.19 -23.41 24.59
N ASN A 210 15.41 -22.68 25.70
CA ASN A 210 14.83 -22.95 27.01
C ASN A 210 14.73 -21.69 27.89
N ALA A 211 14.16 -21.82 29.11
CA ALA A 211 13.95 -20.68 30.02
C ALA A 211 15.26 -20.00 30.47
N ALA A 212 16.37 -20.73 30.66
CA ALA A 212 17.65 -20.12 31.06
C ALA A 212 18.25 -19.27 29.91
N ASP A 213 18.13 -19.73 28.67
CA ASP A 213 18.52 -18.96 27.50
C ASP A 213 17.65 -17.69 27.36
N ALA A 214 16.33 -17.82 27.64
CA ALA A 214 15.39 -16.71 27.58
C ALA A 214 15.66 -15.64 28.64
N GLU A 215 16.01 -16.05 29.89
CA GLU A 215 16.46 -15.14 30.94
C GLU A 215 17.71 -14.35 30.51
N GLN A 216 18.70 -15.02 29.92
CA GLN A 216 19.90 -14.38 29.44
C GLN A 216 19.59 -13.36 28.32
N ALA A 217 18.69 -13.70 27.39
CA ALA A 217 18.24 -12.80 26.34
C ALA A 217 17.49 -11.59 26.92
N HIS A 218 16.63 -11.81 27.91
CA HIS A 218 15.91 -10.74 28.62
C HIS A 218 16.88 -9.75 29.25
N VAL A 219 17.83 -10.25 30.05
CA VAL A 219 18.85 -9.43 30.72
C VAL A 219 19.65 -8.60 29.70
N ALA A 220 20.01 -9.20 28.56
CA ALA A 220 20.74 -8.48 27.49
C ALA A 220 19.90 -7.36 26.86
N MET A 221 18.57 -7.42 26.92
CA MET A 221 17.69 -6.38 26.37
C MET A 221 17.40 -5.25 27.36
N LEU A 222 17.64 -5.43 28.66
CA LEU A 222 17.38 -4.38 29.68
C LEU A 222 18.22 -3.11 29.52
N ASP A 223 19.42 -3.23 28.96
CA ASP A 223 20.32 -2.10 28.72
C ASP A 223 20.04 -1.36 27.40
N ALA A 224 19.14 -1.87 26.55
CA ALA A 224 18.81 -1.26 25.28
C ALA A 224 17.91 -0.04 25.46
N ALA A 225 18.28 1.10 24.84
CA ALA A 225 17.41 2.27 24.82
C ALA A 225 16.14 2.02 23.98
N TRP A 226 16.25 1.18 22.99
CA TRP A 226 15.16 0.60 22.20
C TRP A 226 15.65 -0.70 21.54
N GLY A 227 14.70 -1.53 21.13
CA GLY A 227 15.02 -2.76 20.41
C GLY A 227 14.24 -2.87 19.11
N THR A 228 14.59 -3.86 18.31
CA THR A 228 13.81 -4.32 17.17
C THR A 228 13.34 -5.75 17.40
N TYR A 229 12.13 -6.06 16.96
CA TYR A 229 11.65 -7.44 16.92
C TYR A 229 10.79 -7.68 15.70
N ASP A 230 10.68 -8.94 15.33
CA ASP A 230 9.88 -9.45 14.23
C ASP A 230 9.36 -10.84 14.53
N VAL A 231 8.20 -11.21 13.96
CA VAL A 231 7.47 -12.44 14.29
C VAL A 231 7.11 -13.20 13.03
N GLU A 232 7.45 -14.49 12.98
CA GLU A 232 6.97 -15.40 11.94
C GLU A 232 5.83 -16.26 12.45
N THR A 233 4.78 -16.43 11.63
CA THR A 233 3.55 -17.11 12.04
C THR A 233 3.15 -18.26 11.12
N SER A 234 2.49 -19.28 11.68
CA SER A 234 2.03 -20.47 10.95
C SER A 234 0.85 -20.21 10.00
N ALA A 235 0.08 -19.16 10.27
CA ALA A 235 -1.16 -18.83 9.56
C ALA A 235 -1.60 -17.39 9.87
N LYS A 236 -2.63 -16.89 9.17
CA LYS A 236 -3.28 -15.61 9.52
C LYS A 236 -3.95 -15.69 10.90
N MET A 237 -3.98 -14.61 11.66
CA MET A 237 -4.42 -14.56 13.07
C MET A 237 -5.87 -15.00 13.33
N HIS A 238 -6.77 -14.91 12.36
CA HIS A 238 -8.15 -15.42 12.47
C HIS A 238 -8.24 -16.93 12.22
N ASN A 239 -7.12 -17.56 11.84
CA ASN A 239 -7.08 -19.00 11.59
C ASN A 239 -6.99 -19.76 12.92
N PRO A 240 -7.79 -20.83 13.11
CA PRO A 240 -7.68 -21.68 14.32
C PRO A 240 -6.30 -22.32 14.52
N ASP A 241 -5.53 -22.49 13.45
CA ASP A 241 -4.17 -23.04 13.48
C ASP A 241 -3.08 -21.99 13.67
N PHE A 242 -3.46 -20.75 13.97
CA PHE A 242 -2.51 -19.66 14.21
C PHE A 242 -1.57 -20.00 15.37
N LYS A 243 -0.27 -19.89 15.09
CA LYS A 243 0.82 -19.97 16.08
C LYS A 243 1.93 -19.04 15.68
N VAL A 244 2.69 -18.59 16.64
CA VAL A 244 3.98 -17.95 16.41
C VAL A 244 5.03 -19.05 16.26
N GLU A 245 5.81 -19.00 15.18
CA GLU A 245 6.81 -20.01 14.82
C GLU A 245 8.23 -19.57 15.16
N ALA A 246 8.51 -18.27 15.15
CA ALA A 246 9.77 -17.67 15.57
C ALA A 246 9.56 -16.23 16.02
N ILE A 247 10.36 -15.77 16.96
CA ILE A 247 10.50 -14.35 17.34
C ILE A 247 11.97 -14.06 17.51
N THR A 248 12.44 -13.00 16.89
CA THR A 248 13.79 -12.47 17.13
C THR A 248 13.73 -11.11 17.76
N VAL A 249 14.61 -10.82 18.72
CA VAL A 249 14.81 -9.52 19.33
C VAL A 249 16.25 -9.07 19.20
N LEU A 250 16.47 -7.74 19.10
CA LEU A 250 17.80 -7.14 18.97
C LEU A 250 17.81 -5.74 19.57
N GLY A 251 18.73 -5.46 20.49
CA GLY A 251 18.95 -4.12 21.06
C GLY A 251 19.57 -3.15 20.05
N ASP A 252 19.38 -1.85 20.28
CA ASP A 252 19.80 -0.75 19.39
C ASP A 252 21.30 -0.72 19.08
N THR A 253 22.15 -1.03 20.06
CA THR A 253 23.61 -1.09 19.93
C THR A 253 24.18 -2.50 20.02
N ALA A 254 23.32 -3.52 20.22
CA ALA A 254 23.76 -4.88 20.44
C ALA A 254 24.40 -5.48 19.17
N THR A 255 25.39 -6.32 19.36
CA THR A 255 26.05 -7.17 18.33
C THR A 255 25.46 -8.58 18.29
N THR A 256 24.53 -8.88 19.19
CA THR A 256 23.89 -10.19 19.31
C THR A 256 22.38 -10.02 19.28
N ALA A 257 21.72 -10.74 18.38
CA ALA A 257 20.28 -10.94 18.37
C ALA A 257 19.92 -12.25 19.07
N TYR A 258 18.69 -12.37 19.55
CA TYR A 258 18.18 -13.56 20.22
C TYR A 258 16.92 -14.03 19.52
N THR A 259 16.89 -15.28 19.06
CA THR A 259 15.75 -15.88 18.37
C THR A 259 15.16 -17.01 19.23
N TRP A 260 13.92 -16.82 19.67
CA TRP A 260 13.12 -17.88 20.29
C TRP A 260 12.72 -18.90 19.25
N THR A 261 13.19 -20.14 19.47
CA THR A 261 12.87 -21.29 18.64
C THR A 261 11.44 -21.80 18.90
N ARG A 262 10.96 -22.71 18.04
CA ARG A 262 9.66 -23.38 18.25
C ARG A 262 9.59 -24.09 19.61
N GLU A 263 10.70 -24.70 20.06
CA GLU A 263 10.81 -25.34 21.36
C GLU A 263 10.68 -24.32 22.50
N ALA A 264 11.41 -23.22 22.44
CA ALA A 264 11.35 -22.18 23.45
C ALA A 264 9.94 -21.52 23.49
N LEU A 265 9.32 -21.33 22.35
CA LEU A 265 7.94 -20.81 22.27
C LEU A 265 6.90 -21.80 22.81
N ALA A 266 7.21 -23.08 22.92
CA ALA A 266 6.40 -24.10 23.59
C ALA A 266 6.68 -24.20 25.11
N ASP A 267 7.85 -23.78 25.58
CA ASP A 267 8.24 -23.78 26.98
C ASP A 267 7.59 -22.62 27.77
N PRO A 268 6.81 -22.88 28.83
CA PRO A 268 6.15 -21.82 29.61
C PRO A 268 7.13 -20.84 30.27
N GLY A 269 8.29 -21.30 30.78
CA GLY A 269 9.29 -20.43 31.41
C GLY A 269 9.99 -19.51 30.41
N ALA A 270 10.31 -20.02 29.21
CA ALA A 270 10.89 -19.22 28.16
C ALA A 270 9.90 -18.18 27.62
N ARG A 271 8.60 -18.49 27.59
CA ARG A 271 7.54 -17.54 27.21
C ARG A 271 7.34 -16.44 28.23
N GLU A 272 7.44 -16.72 29.53
CA GLU A 272 7.33 -15.70 30.58
C GLU A 272 8.42 -14.61 30.38
N TRP A 273 9.68 -15.02 30.21
CA TRP A 273 10.77 -14.10 29.91
C TRP A 273 10.59 -13.34 28.58
N LEU A 274 10.02 -14.00 27.57
CA LEU A 274 9.68 -13.32 26.31
C LEU A 274 8.65 -12.22 26.52
N VAL A 275 7.57 -12.50 27.25
CA VAL A 275 6.52 -11.52 27.55
C VAL A 275 7.11 -10.33 28.30
N ASP A 276 7.90 -10.57 29.35
CA ASP A 276 8.57 -9.53 30.11
C ASP A 276 9.48 -8.67 29.22
N THR A 277 10.23 -9.30 28.31
CA THR A 277 11.09 -8.59 27.36
C THR A 277 10.28 -7.69 26.44
N LEU A 278 9.17 -8.21 25.88
CA LEU A 278 8.31 -7.47 24.94
C LEU A 278 7.59 -6.29 25.62
N GLU A 279 7.19 -6.44 26.88
CA GLU A 279 6.45 -5.41 27.61
C GLU A 279 7.35 -4.31 28.20
N GLN A 280 8.60 -4.62 28.53
CA GLN A 280 9.53 -3.66 29.15
C GLN A 280 10.37 -2.86 28.17
N THR A 281 10.50 -3.32 26.93
CA THR A 281 11.35 -2.66 25.92
C THR A 281 10.53 -1.71 25.03
N ALA A 282 11.15 -0.61 24.61
CA ALA A 282 10.62 0.28 23.58
C ALA A 282 11.02 -0.23 22.18
N TRP A 283 10.06 -0.48 21.30
CA TRP A 283 10.30 -1.21 20.07
C TRP A 283 10.26 -0.35 18.81
N VAL A 284 11.16 -0.66 17.90
CA VAL A 284 11.11 -0.29 16.48
C VAL A 284 10.75 -1.52 15.66
N THR A 285 9.78 -1.38 14.80
CA THR A 285 9.24 -2.50 14.03
C THR A 285 9.07 -2.14 12.56
N GLN A 286 8.84 -3.14 11.72
CA GLN A 286 8.43 -2.98 10.34
C GLN A 286 6.96 -3.37 10.19
N ASN A 287 6.02 -2.42 10.25
CA ASN A 287 4.58 -2.68 10.27
C ASN A 287 4.13 -3.44 11.53
N GLY A 288 4.70 -3.09 12.69
CA GLY A 288 4.61 -3.82 13.94
C GLY A 288 3.21 -3.98 14.54
N LYS A 289 2.17 -3.43 13.92
CA LYS A 289 0.78 -3.73 14.30
C LYS A 289 0.46 -5.23 14.19
N TYR A 290 1.03 -5.88 13.16
CA TYR A 290 0.87 -7.32 12.97
C TYR A 290 1.56 -8.08 14.10
N ASP A 291 2.82 -7.75 14.36
CA ASP A 291 3.65 -8.43 15.36
C ASP A 291 3.09 -8.26 16.77
N ASP A 292 2.74 -7.03 17.17
CA ASP A 292 2.12 -6.74 18.46
C ASP A 292 0.82 -7.53 18.69
N ARG A 293 0.02 -7.67 17.64
CA ARG A 293 -1.22 -8.45 17.73
C ARG A 293 -0.95 -9.96 17.78
N ALA A 294 0.04 -10.44 17.02
CA ALA A 294 0.44 -11.85 17.01
C ALA A 294 0.90 -12.30 18.40
N VAL A 295 1.79 -11.53 19.04
CA VAL A 295 2.28 -11.86 20.40
C VAL A 295 1.20 -11.71 21.46
N SER A 296 0.29 -10.73 21.29
CA SER A 296 -0.85 -10.58 22.19
C SER A 296 -1.81 -11.77 22.12
N LEU A 297 -2.11 -12.27 20.92
CA LEU A 297 -2.96 -13.45 20.74
C LEU A 297 -2.31 -14.74 21.21
N ALA A 298 -1.01 -14.91 20.93
CA ALA A 298 -0.29 -16.16 21.24
C ALA A 298 0.11 -16.26 22.71
N PHE A 299 0.49 -15.15 23.35
CA PHE A 299 1.15 -15.16 24.67
C PHE A 299 0.50 -14.22 25.69
N GLY A 300 -0.51 -13.41 25.29
CA GLY A 300 -1.12 -12.41 26.17
C GLY A 300 -0.27 -11.14 26.37
N ALA A 301 0.87 -11.02 25.69
CA ALA A 301 1.78 -9.88 25.82
C ALA A 301 1.11 -8.56 25.38
N THR A 302 1.36 -7.48 26.11
CA THR A 302 0.88 -6.14 25.81
C THR A 302 2.02 -5.21 25.44
N VAL A 303 2.38 -5.18 24.15
CA VAL A 303 3.45 -4.31 23.66
C VAL A 303 2.95 -2.86 23.58
N THR A 304 3.40 -2.02 24.53
CA THR A 304 3.01 -0.61 24.63
C THR A 304 4.11 0.34 24.17
N GLY A 305 5.36 -0.10 24.23
CA GLY A 305 6.57 0.68 23.97
C GLY A 305 6.85 0.84 22.45
N CYS A 306 6.09 1.63 21.71
CA CYS A 306 6.41 1.94 20.32
C CYS A 306 7.39 3.10 20.24
N HIS A 307 8.64 2.83 19.87
CA HIS A 307 9.68 3.83 19.59
C HIS A 307 9.62 4.28 18.14
N GLY A 308 9.39 3.35 17.21
CA GLY A 308 9.33 3.63 15.79
C GLY A 308 8.66 2.53 14.96
N ASP A 309 8.34 2.91 13.71
CA ASP A 309 7.89 1.98 12.67
C ASP A 309 8.49 2.41 11.34
N THR A 310 9.36 1.57 10.77
CA THR A 310 10.14 1.90 9.58
C THR A 310 9.25 2.11 8.36
N ARG A 311 8.16 1.36 8.23
CA ARG A 311 7.18 1.52 7.16
C ARG A 311 6.47 2.87 7.24
N LEU A 312 5.96 3.24 8.41
CA LEU A 312 5.22 4.48 8.60
C LEU A 312 6.12 5.71 8.46
N VAL A 313 7.35 5.66 8.99
CA VAL A 313 8.30 6.77 8.84
C VAL A 313 8.74 6.92 7.38
N ARG A 314 9.00 5.81 6.66
CA ARG A 314 9.31 5.87 5.23
C ARG A 314 8.17 6.52 4.45
N LYS A 315 6.93 6.12 4.71
CA LYS A 315 5.74 6.69 4.07
C LYS A 315 5.49 8.16 4.43
N LEU A 316 5.90 8.57 5.61
CA LEU A 316 5.84 9.98 6.00
C LEU A 316 6.90 10.82 5.28
N LEU A 317 8.12 10.30 5.16
CA LEU A 317 9.23 10.96 4.48
C LEU A 317 9.08 10.93 2.96
N GLU A 318 8.54 9.85 2.40
CA GLU A 318 8.37 9.63 0.97
C GLU A 318 7.07 8.86 0.66
N PRO A 319 5.93 9.54 0.63
CA PRO A 319 4.61 8.89 0.51
C PRO A 319 4.43 8.00 -0.73
N GLU A 320 5.07 8.35 -1.84
CA GLU A 320 4.97 7.61 -3.12
C GLU A 320 5.91 6.39 -3.19
N SER A 321 6.85 6.25 -2.24
CA SER A 321 7.81 5.14 -2.23
C SER A 321 7.16 3.84 -1.77
N LYS A 322 7.71 2.70 -2.18
CA LYS A 322 7.44 1.44 -1.52
C LYS A 322 8.13 1.42 -0.15
N ALA A 323 7.51 0.79 0.82
CA ALA A 323 7.99 0.73 2.19
C ALA A 323 8.00 -0.71 2.76
N SER A 324 8.08 -1.74 1.89
CA SER A 324 8.38 -3.11 2.33
C SER A 324 9.84 -3.20 2.80
N LEU A 325 10.10 -4.09 3.75
CA LEU A 325 11.44 -4.25 4.31
C LEU A 325 12.48 -4.58 3.25
N ASP A 326 12.13 -5.38 2.24
CA ASP A 326 13.03 -5.70 1.12
C ASP A 326 13.55 -4.46 0.40
N VAL A 327 12.64 -3.49 0.15
CA VAL A 327 12.99 -2.22 -0.50
C VAL A 327 13.84 -1.35 0.42
N LEU A 328 13.52 -1.32 1.70
CA LEU A 328 14.24 -0.51 2.69
C LEU A 328 15.63 -1.08 2.97
N ALA A 329 15.77 -2.38 3.05
CA ALA A 329 17.03 -3.08 3.26
C ALA A 329 18.05 -2.79 2.14
N GLU A 330 17.61 -2.60 0.89
CA GLU A 330 18.51 -2.15 -0.20
C GLU A 330 19.13 -0.76 0.10
N SER A 331 18.46 0.12 0.84
CA SER A 331 18.98 1.44 1.20
C SER A 331 20.07 1.41 2.28
N VAL A 332 20.26 0.28 2.93
CA VAL A 332 21.29 0.04 3.95
C VAL A 332 22.26 -1.10 3.58
N GLY A 333 22.27 -1.50 2.31
CA GLY A 333 23.18 -2.55 1.81
C GLY A 333 22.86 -3.97 2.27
N MET A 334 21.66 -4.19 2.84
CA MET A 334 21.20 -5.48 3.37
C MET A 334 20.14 -6.16 2.50
N GLY A 335 19.97 -5.73 1.24
CA GLY A 335 19.02 -6.31 0.31
C GLY A 335 19.37 -7.74 -0.13
N GLY A 336 18.36 -8.46 -0.69
CA GLY A 336 18.55 -9.81 -1.25
C GLY A 336 18.40 -10.96 -0.25
N HIS A 337 18.23 -10.70 1.04
CA HIS A 337 18.11 -11.75 2.06
C HIS A 337 16.84 -12.63 1.91
N LYS A 338 15.82 -12.10 1.23
CA LYS A 338 14.58 -12.84 0.99
C LYS A 338 14.64 -13.81 -0.19
N GLU A 339 15.66 -13.76 -1.03
CA GLU A 339 15.75 -14.62 -2.20
C GLU A 339 15.97 -16.08 -1.81
N GLU A 340 16.88 -16.36 -0.86
CA GLU A 340 17.16 -17.71 -0.37
C GLU A 340 15.93 -18.37 0.27
N ALA A 341 15.23 -17.66 1.17
CA ALA A 341 14.00 -18.13 1.76
C ALA A 341 12.86 -18.15 0.76
N GLY A 342 12.83 -17.20 -0.19
CA GLY A 342 11.82 -17.07 -1.23
C GLY A 342 11.71 -18.30 -2.11
N ASP A 343 12.81 -18.84 -2.59
CA ASP A 343 12.83 -20.06 -3.40
C ASP A 343 12.24 -21.25 -2.63
N LYS A 344 12.57 -21.39 -1.35
CA LYS A 344 12.01 -22.43 -0.48
C LYS A 344 10.51 -22.18 -0.22
N ILE A 345 10.10 -20.95 0.05
CA ILE A 345 8.71 -20.55 0.25
C ILE A 345 7.89 -20.84 -1.03
N ASP A 346 8.39 -20.49 -2.20
CA ASP A 346 7.73 -20.76 -3.48
C ASP A 346 7.58 -22.27 -3.75
N ALA A 347 8.59 -23.06 -3.39
CA ALA A 347 8.52 -24.50 -3.47
C ALA A 347 7.45 -25.08 -2.53
N ILE A 348 7.37 -24.55 -1.29
CA ILE A 348 6.34 -24.92 -0.32
C ILE A 348 4.95 -24.52 -0.81
N ILE A 349 4.76 -23.28 -1.28
CA ILE A 349 3.47 -22.81 -1.85
C ILE A 349 3.01 -23.72 -2.98
N LYS A 350 3.92 -24.10 -3.86
CA LYS A 350 3.63 -25.01 -4.97
C LYS A 350 3.20 -26.39 -4.48
N GLU A 351 3.85 -26.92 -3.46
CA GLU A 351 3.51 -28.21 -2.85
C GLU A 351 2.15 -28.14 -2.14
N LEU A 352 1.88 -27.11 -1.34
CA LEU A 352 0.59 -26.85 -0.69
C LEU A 352 -0.55 -26.80 -1.71
N THR A 353 -0.35 -26.04 -2.79
CA THR A 353 -1.33 -25.92 -3.88
C THR A 353 -1.56 -27.26 -4.58
N THR A 354 -0.49 -28.03 -4.82
CA THR A 354 -0.57 -29.32 -5.50
C THR A 354 -1.33 -30.36 -4.66
N GLN A 355 -1.12 -30.38 -3.35
CA GLN A 355 -1.81 -31.29 -2.43
C GLN A 355 -3.28 -30.87 -2.20
N ALA A 356 -3.57 -29.57 -2.13
CA ALA A 356 -4.96 -29.06 -2.00
C ALA A 356 -5.80 -29.28 -3.27
N PHE A 357 -5.19 -29.21 -4.44
CA PHE A 357 -5.85 -29.37 -5.73
C PHE A 357 -5.14 -30.46 -6.56
N PRO A 358 -5.27 -31.75 -6.18
CA PRO A 358 -4.62 -32.82 -6.90
C PRO A 358 -5.19 -32.87 -8.33
N SER A 359 -4.32 -32.66 -9.32
CA SER A 359 -4.70 -32.80 -10.72
C SER A 359 -5.20 -34.25 -10.96
N SER A 360 -6.36 -34.41 -11.59
CA SER A 360 -6.84 -35.73 -12.04
C SER A 360 -5.67 -36.43 -12.74
N GLY A 361 -5.33 -37.63 -12.28
CA GLY A 361 -4.08 -38.35 -12.58
C GLY A 361 -3.81 -38.70 -14.06
N LEU A 362 -4.45 -38.00 -15.03
CA LEU A 362 -4.26 -38.19 -16.46
C LEU A 362 -3.67 -36.92 -17.11
N THR A 363 -2.73 -37.10 -18.03
CA THR A 363 -2.28 -36.03 -18.93
C THR A 363 -3.37 -35.73 -19.97
N PRO A 364 -3.36 -34.58 -20.68
CA PRO A 364 -4.26 -34.30 -21.79
C PRO A 364 -4.22 -35.34 -22.87
N THR A 365 -3.20 -36.20 -22.90
CA THR A 365 -3.06 -37.35 -23.84
C THR A 365 -3.43 -38.68 -23.19
N GLY A 366 -4.08 -38.71 -22.04
CA GLY A 366 -4.58 -39.94 -21.40
C GLY A 366 -3.53 -40.80 -20.70
N LYS A 367 -2.26 -40.37 -20.58
CA LYS A 367 -1.23 -41.12 -19.83
C LYS A 367 -1.33 -40.82 -18.32
N GLN A 368 -1.21 -41.86 -17.48
CA GLN A 368 -1.09 -41.66 -16.03
C GLN A 368 0.15 -40.81 -15.71
N ARG A 369 -0.07 -39.69 -15.02
CA ARG A 369 1.05 -38.91 -14.44
C ARG A 369 1.68 -39.73 -13.34
N LYS A 370 3.01 -39.82 -13.31
CA LYS A 370 3.72 -40.33 -12.15
C LYS A 370 3.34 -39.50 -10.93
N VAL A 371 2.73 -40.12 -9.94
CA VAL A 371 2.44 -39.48 -8.67
C VAL A 371 3.80 -39.17 -8.03
N LYS A 372 4.14 -37.88 -7.94
CA LYS A 372 5.35 -37.44 -7.25
C LYS A 372 5.08 -37.60 -5.76
N VAL A 373 5.97 -38.28 -5.05
CA VAL A 373 5.89 -38.35 -3.59
C VAL A 373 5.95 -36.89 -3.05
N PRO A 374 5.02 -36.47 -2.18
CA PRO A 374 5.05 -35.16 -1.59
C PRO A 374 6.36 -34.92 -0.86
N ALA A 375 6.91 -33.71 -0.97
CA ALA A 375 8.15 -33.36 -0.26
C ALA A 375 7.95 -33.34 1.27
N PHE A 376 6.72 -33.05 1.72
CA PHE A 376 6.26 -33.10 3.11
C PHE A 376 4.75 -33.35 3.15
N GLN A 377 4.26 -33.84 4.30
CA GLN A 377 2.82 -34.02 4.50
C GLN A 377 2.17 -32.74 5.02
N VAL A 378 1.12 -32.28 4.35
CA VAL A 378 0.31 -31.13 4.75
C VAL A 378 -0.85 -31.63 5.63
N SER A 379 -1.15 -30.91 6.71
CA SER A 379 -2.26 -31.27 7.59
C SER A 379 -3.60 -31.22 6.82
N PRO A 380 -4.54 -32.17 7.05
CA PRO A 380 -5.85 -32.17 6.39
C PRO A 380 -6.62 -30.86 6.59
N LEU A 381 -6.44 -30.19 7.73
CA LEU A 381 -7.06 -28.91 8.02
C LEU A 381 -6.54 -27.81 7.11
N VAL A 382 -5.22 -27.69 6.93
CA VAL A 382 -4.60 -26.71 6.00
C VAL A 382 -5.07 -26.97 4.56
N LEU A 383 -5.09 -28.25 4.12
CA LEU A 383 -5.60 -28.59 2.77
C LEU A 383 -7.07 -28.19 2.60
N SER A 384 -7.90 -28.44 3.60
CA SER A 384 -9.31 -28.03 3.61
C SER A 384 -9.47 -26.51 3.50
N GLN A 385 -8.66 -25.74 4.21
CA GLN A 385 -8.69 -24.28 4.20
C GLN A 385 -8.23 -23.73 2.84
N ILE A 386 -7.16 -24.26 2.27
CA ILE A 386 -6.69 -23.87 0.92
C ILE A 386 -7.75 -24.22 -0.13
N SER A 387 -8.37 -25.39 -0.05
CA SER A 387 -9.44 -25.79 -0.95
C SER A 387 -10.69 -24.90 -0.81
N ALA A 388 -10.91 -24.32 0.38
CA ALA A 388 -11.95 -23.35 0.66
C ALA A 388 -11.59 -21.89 0.25
N GLY A 389 -10.39 -21.66 -0.30
CA GLY A 389 -9.96 -20.37 -0.84
C GLY A 389 -8.92 -19.62 0.00
N ALA A 390 -8.36 -20.22 1.06
CA ALA A 390 -7.25 -19.62 1.78
C ALA A 390 -5.98 -19.61 0.91
N GLU A 391 -5.20 -18.53 1.00
CA GLU A 391 -3.97 -18.38 0.24
C GLU A 391 -2.87 -19.31 0.78
N PRO A 392 -2.24 -20.16 -0.07
CA PRO A 392 -1.19 -21.09 0.37
C PRO A 392 0.00 -20.41 1.06
N ILE A 393 0.36 -19.18 0.66
CA ILE A 393 1.43 -18.40 1.29
C ILE A 393 1.20 -18.21 2.79
N SER A 394 -0.05 -18.10 3.23
CA SER A 394 -0.40 -17.92 4.64
C SER A 394 0.07 -19.06 5.54
N PHE A 395 0.39 -20.23 4.99
CA PHE A 395 0.82 -21.40 5.73
C PHE A 395 2.29 -21.77 5.47
N ALA A 396 2.98 -21.06 4.60
CA ALA A 396 4.30 -21.46 4.10
C ALA A 396 5.35 -21.51 5.20
N TYR A 397 5.36 -20.54 6.10
CA TYR A 397 6.37 -20.46 7.19
C TYR A 397 6.32 -21.63 8.16
N ARG A 398 5.15 -22.25 8.34
CA ARG A 398 4.99 -23.47 9.15
C ARG A 398 5.83 -24.65 8.66
N TYR A 399 6.08 -24.72 7.34
CA TYR A 399 6.77 -25.82 6.67
C TYR A 399 8.21 -25.50 6.28
N LEU A 400 8.70 -24.33 6.62
CA LEU A 400 10.12 -24.01 6.51
C LEU A 400 10.93 -24.82 7.52
N ASP A 401 12.12 -25.25 7.13
CA ASP A 401 13.08 -25.81 8.08
C ASP A 401 13.53 -24.72 9.08
N ASP A 402 13.84 -25.17 10.29
CA ASP A 402 14.12 -24.28 11.42
C ASP A 402 15.28 -23.32 11.15
N GLU A 403 16.35 -23.82 10.54
CA GLU A 403 17.53 -23.00 10.24
C GLU A 403 17.18 -21.85 9.27
N THR A 404 16.42 -22.16 8.23
CA THR A 404 15.97 -21.14 7.25
C THR A 404 15.02 -20.15 7.91
N LEU A 405 14.05 -20.62 8.71
CA LEU A 405 13.09 -19.79 9.39
C LEU A 405 13.75 -18.81 10.36
N TYR A 406 14.63 -19.30 11.23
CA TYR A 406 15.29 -18.49 12.26
C TYR A 406 16.28 -17.50 11.63
N ARG A 407 17.00 -17.92 10.60
CA ARG A 407 17.90 -17.03 9.83
C ARG A 407 17.14 -15.92 9.13
N TYR A 408 16.01 -16.24 8.52
CA TYR A 408 15.13 -15.29 7.85
C TYR A 408 14.60 -14.24 8.83
N ASN A 409 13.99 -14.68 9.95
CA ASN A 409 13.45 -13.79 10.97
C ASN A 409 14.53 -12.90 11.60
N ALA A 410 15.72 -13.46 11.91
CA ALA A 410 16.83 -12.69 12.44
C ALA A 410 17.32 -11.60 11.46
N ARG A 411 17.40 -11.90 10.16
CA ARG A 411 17.80 -10.93 9.13
C ARG A 411 16.79 -9.79 9.01
N ASP A 412 15.50 -10.06 9.13
CA ASP A 412 14.47 -9.03 9.11
C ASP A 412 14.64 -8.06 10.30
N VAL A 413 14.97 -8.57 11.48
CA VAL A 413 15.24 -7.76 12.68
C VAL A 413 16.51 -6.89 12.51
N TRP A 414 17.61 -7.46 12.03
CA TRP A 414 18.83 -6.72 11.75
C TRP A 414 18.59 -5.63 10.70
N SER A 415 17.91 -5.96 9.60
CA SER A 415 17.56 -5.00 8.56
C SER A 415 16.69 -3.86 9.09
N THR A 416 15.69 -4.17 9.92
CA THR A 416 14.80 -3.20 10.55
C THR A 416 15.57 -2.21 11.40
N ARG A 417 16.57 -2.67 12.19
CA ARG A 417 17.42 -1.79 13.02
C ARG A 417 18.22 -0.80 12.16
N GLU A 418 18.92 -1.30 11.15
CA GLU A 418 19.78 -0.43 10.32
C GLU A 418 18.94 0.54 9.47
N VAL A 419 17.81 0.07 8.94
CA VAL A 419 16.83 0.91 8.27
C VAL A 419 16.32 2.01 9.21
N TRP A 420 16.01 1.68 10.46
CA TRP A 420 15.56 2.68 11.43
C TRP A 420 16.62 3.75 11.70
N LYS A 421 17.88 3.36 11.91
CA LYS A 421 18.99 4.32 12.09
C LYS A 421 19.08 5.30 10.92
N LEU A 422 18.87 4.84 9.68
CA LEU A 422 18.82 5.70 8.49
C LEU A 422 17.60 6.63 8.52
N LEU A 423 16.41 6.07 8.73
CA LEU A 423 15.15 6.81 8.70
C LEU A 423 15.03 7.82 9.85
N ASP A 424 15.51 7.50 11.05
CA ASP A 424 15.51 8.40 12.21
C ASP A 424 16.40 9.63 11.95
N ARG A 425 17.58 9.44 11.32
CA ARG A 425 18.42 10.56 10.88
C ARG A 425 17.68 11.46 9.87
N GLN A 426 17.00 10.87 8.88
CA GLN A 426 16.21 11.61 7.89
C GLN A 426 15.02 12.33 8.53
N LEU A 427 14.35 11.67 9.47
CA LEU A 427 13.22 12.22 10.21
C LEU A 427 13.65 13.43 11.06
N LYS A 428 14.78 13.33 11.76
CA LYS A 428 15.36 14.44 12.55
C LYS A 428 15.78 15.61 11.68
N ALA A 429 16.21 15.36 10.44
CA ALA A 429 16.55 16.41 9.47
C ALA A 429 15.33 17.11 8.85
N SER A 430 14.10 16.59 9.03
CA SER A 430 12.85 17.17 8.54
C SER A 430 11.95 17.60 9.71
N PRO A 431 11.96 18.90 10.12
CA PRO A 431 11.17 19.38 11.25
C PRO A 431 9.67 19.14 11.12
N GLU A 432 9.12 19.29 9.91
CA GLU A 432 7.70 19.03 9.61
C GLU A 432 7.36 17.56 9.81
N SER A 433 8.14 16.67 9.21
CA SER A 433 7.93 15.22 9.33
C SER A 433 8.15 14.74 10.77
N SER A 434 9.16 15.27 11.47
CA SER A 434 9.41 14.94 12.87
C SER A 434 8.25 15.35 13.79
N ARG A 435 7.66 16.53 13.56
CA ARG A 435 6.47 17.00 14.28
C ARG A 435 5.26 16.09 14.00
N VAL A 436 5.01 15.78 12.73
CA VAL A 436 3.88 14.93 12.32
C VAL A 436 4.05 13.50 12.84
N TRP A 437 5.26 12.97 12.82
CA TRP A 437 5.56 11.67 13.42
C TRP A 437 5.17 11.62 14.90
N LYS A 438 5.71 12.56 15.70
CA LYS A 438 5.54 12.55 17.16
C LYS A 438 4.11 12.85 17.59
N LEU A 439 3.45 13.80 16.95
CA LEU A 439 2.17 14.34 17.44
C LEU A 439 0.95 13.73 16.75
N LEU A 440 1.11 13.12 15.56
CA LEU A 440 0.00 12.57 14.81
C LEU A 440 0.19 11.08 14.51
N THR A 441 1.23 10.70 13.76
CA THR A 441 1.35 9.35 13.20
C THR A 441 1.57 8.29 14.28
N LEU A 442 2.47 8.55 15.25
CA LEU A 442 2.75 7.63 16.35
C LEU A 442 1.51 7.43 17.24
N ASN A 443 0.81 8.51 17.56
CA ASN A 443 -0.42 8.48 18.34
C ASN A 443 -1.54 7.74 17.60
N ALA A 444 -1.70 8.02 16.30
CA ALA A 444 -2.64 7.31 15.46
C ALA A 444 -2.34 5.81 15.36
N ASN A 445 -1.06 5.43 15.28
CA ASN A 445 -0.65 4.03 15.26
C ASN A 445 -1.07 3.30 16.54
N ARG A 446 -0.89 3.92 17.72
CA ARG A 446 -1.40 3.37 18.99
C ARG A 446 -2.92 3.22 19.01
N ALA A 447 -3.63 4.26 18.56
CA ALA A 447 -5.08 4.23 18.48
C ALA A 447 -5.60 3.11 17.57
N VAL A 448 -5.00 2.98 16.37
CA VAL A 448 -5.37 1.94 15.40
C VAL A 448 -5.10 0.54 15.95
N LYS A 449 -3.94 0.30 16.61
CA LYS A 449 -3.64 -0.97 17.27
C LYS A 449 -4.73 -1.34 18.29
N ARG A 450 -5.22 -0.36 19.06
CA ARG A 450 -6.30 -0.58 20.04
C ARG A 450 -7.62 -0.90 19.36
N ILE A 451 -8.00 -0.19 18.30
CA ILE A 451 -9.21 -0.45 17.50
C ILE A 451 -9.17 -1.86 16.89
N GLU A 452 -8.05 -2.24 16.27
CA GLU A 452 -7.87 -3.57 15.69
C GLU A 452 -7.97 -4.69 16.74
N ARG A 453 -7.47 -4.45 17.95
CA ARG A 453 -7.57 -5.38 19.08
C ARG A 453 -8.99 -5.50 19.62
N THR A 454 -9.71 -4.38 19.70
CA THR A 454 -11.11 -4.32 20.11
C THR A 454 -12.00 -5.09 19.11
N GLY A 455 -11.91 -4.81 17.82
CA GLY A 455 -12.73 -5.44 16.78
C GLY A 455 -14.20 -5.02 16.81
N MET A 456 -14.95 -5.49 15.82
CA MET A 456 -16.36 -5.16 15.59
C MET A 456 -17.23 -6.35 16.01
N PRO A 457 -18.18 -6.19 16.96
CA PRO A 457 -19.07 -7.29 17.36
C PRO A 457 -20.01 -7.67 16.20
N ILE A 458 -20.12 -8.94 15.90
CA ILE A 458 -20.94 -9.45 14.79
C ILE A 458 -21.68 -10.74 15.20
N ASP A 459 -22.95 -10.84 14.76
CA ASP A 459 -23.73 -12.07 14.90
C ASP A 459 -23.47 -13.00 13.73
N ALA A 460 -22.79 -14.12 14.00
CA ALA A 460 -22.46 -15.12 13.00
C ALA A 460 -23.71 -15.81 12.40
N ALA A 461 -24.81 -15.93 13.14
CA ALA A 461 -26.05 -16.51 12.63
C ALA A 461 -26.74 -15.55 11.66
N ALA A 462 -26.82 -14.26 12.01
CA ALA A 462 -27.32 -13.22 11.13
C ALA A 462 -26.48 -13.13 9.84
N LEU A 463 -25.16 -13.23 9.96
CA LEU A 463 -24.27 -13.23 8.79
C LEU A 463 -24.48 -14.46 7.88
N ARG A 464 -24.70 -15.66 8.45
CA ARG A 464 -25.05 -16.86 7.64
C ARG A 464 -26.35 -16.65 6.87
N ASN A 465 -27.35 -16.06 7.48
CA ASN A 465 -28.63 -15.75 6.82
C ASN A 465 -28.43 -14.74 5.68
N PHE A 466 -27.61 -13.70 5.89
CA PHE A 466 -27.23 -12.77 4.84
C PHE A 466 -26.50 -13.46 3.68
N ILE A 467 -25.54 -14.34 3.97
CA ILE A 467 -24.80 -15.10 2.97
C ILE A 467 -25.74 -15.97 2.14
N GLN A 468 -26.64 -16.69 2.80
CA GLN A 468 -27.66 -17.50 2.11
C GLN A 468 -28.53 -16.64 1.20
N TYR A 469 -28.94 -15.45 1.64
CA TYR A 469 -29.73 -14.52 0.84
C TYR A 469 -28.98 -14.07 -0.42
N ILE A 470 -27.73 -13.64 -0.32
CA ILE A 470 -26.99 -13.17 -1.48
C ILE A 470 -26.60 -14.31 -2.44
N GLU A 471 -26.26 -15.51 -1.92
CA GLU A 471 -25.99 -16.70 -2.73
C GLU A 471 -27.23 -17.13 -3.51
N MET A 472 -28.40 -17.20 -2.85
CA MET A 472 -29.67 -17.55 -3.49
C MET A 472 -30.04 -16.57 -4.62
N ASN A 473 -29.90 -15.26 -4.40
CA ASN A 473 -30.21 -14.25 -5.42
C ASN A 473 -29.25 -14.33 -6.61
N ARG A 474 -27.96 -14.55 -6.36
CA ARG A 474 -26.95 -14.79 -7.42
C ARG A 474 -27.32 -16.00 -8.27
N ASP A 475 -27.61 -17.12 -7.61
CA ASP A 475 -27.87 -18.38 -8.29
C ASP A 475 -29.21 -18.34 -9.05
N GLN A 476 -30.24 -17.75 -8.49
CA GLN A 476 -31.52 -17.50 -9.16
C GLN A 476 -31.33 -16.61 -10.41
N THR A 477 -30.57 -15.54 -10.30
CA THR A 477 -30.27 -14.67 -11.45
C THR A 477 -29.46 -15.43 -12.51
N SER A 478 -28.51 -16.30 -12.09
CA SER A 478 -27.74 -17.14 -13.01
C SER A 478 -28.64 -18.08 -13.80
N VAL A 479 -29.61 -18.72 -13.15
CA VAL A 479 -30.60 -19.60 -13.83
C VAL A 479 -31.45 -18.80 -14.83
N GLN A 480 -31.93 -17.60 -14.44
CA GLN A 480 -32.66 -16.73 -15.36
C GLN A 480 -31.82 -16.30 -16.58
N MET A 481 -30.54 -16.01 -16.38
CA MET A 481 -29.61 -15.67 -17.46
C MET A 481 -29.42 -16.86 -18.44
N GLN A 482 -29.34 -18.09 -17.93
CA GLN A 482 -29.20 -19.32 -18.77
C GLN A 482 -30.38 -19.51 -19.70
N ALA A 483 -31.57 -19.04 -19.37
CA ALA A 483 -32.73 -19.05 -20.27
C ALA A 483 -32.53 -18.16 -21.52
N HIS A 484 -31.64 -17.16 -21.44
CA HIS A 484 -31.32 -16.30 -22.59
C HIS A 484 -30.05 -16.72 -23.33
N SER A 485 -29.05 -17.23 -22.62
CA SER A 485 -27.73 -17.59 -23.17
C SER A 485 -26.91 -18.47 -22.22
N THR A 486 -26.18 -19.42 -22.78
CA THR A 486 -25.19 -20.25 -22.05
C THR A 486 -23.80 -19.61 -21.96
N VAL A 487 -23.65 -18.34 -22.36
CA VAL A 487 -22.39 -17.59 -22.30
C VAL A 487 -21.94 -17.46 -20.87
N ASN A 488 -20.64 -17.68 -20.61
CA ASN A 488 -20.06 -17.48 -19.31
C ASN A 488 -20.02 -15.95 -18.96
N PRO A 489 -20.79 -15.46 -17.95
CA PRO A 489 -20.85 -14.05 -17.57
C PRO A 489 -19.53 -13.50 -17.02
N ALA A 490 -18.63 -14.38 -16.57
CA ALA A 490 -17.30 -14.03 -16.10
C ALA A 490 -16.25 -13.93 -17.20
N SER A 491 -16.57 -14.32 -18.46
CA SER A 491 -15.67 -14.21 -19.61
C SER A 491 -15.92 -12.92 -20.40
N PRO A 492 -15.09 -11.86 -20.28
CA PRO A 492 -15.30 -10.60 -21.01
C PRO A 492 -15.38 -10.80 -22.53
N LYS A 493 -14.60 -11.74 -23.08
CA LYS A 493 -14.56 -12.03 -24.53
C LYS A 493 -15.86 -12.65 -25.03
N GLN A 494 -16.38 -13.67 -24.34
CA GLN A 494 -17.64 -14.35 -24.71
C GLN A 494 -18.81 -13.39 -24.52
N LEU A 495 -18.79 -12.62 -23.43
CA LEU A 495 -19.84 -11.66 -23.12
C LEU A 495 -19.89 -10.51 -24.13
N ALA A 496 -18.74 -9.93 -24.53
CA ALA A 496 -18.68 -8.91 -25.57
C ALA A 496 -19.24 -9.42 -26.90
N HIS A 497 -18.88 -10.65 -27.33
CA HIS A 497 -19.41 -11.24 -28.52
C HIS A 497 -20.94 -11.42 -28.47
N TYR A 498 -21.45 -11.89 -27.35
CA TYR A 498 -22.89 -12.07 -27.18
C TYR A 498 -23.65 -10.74 -27.20
N LEU A 499 -23.22 -9.77 -26.42
CA LEU A 499 -23.90 -8.47 -26.30
C LEU A 499 -23.82 -7.64 -27.60
N TYR A 500 -22.66 -7.56 -28.19
CA TYR A 500 -22.42 -6.61 -29.30
C TYR A 500 -22.59 -7.27 -30.69
N THR A 501 -22.26 -8.55 -30.81
CA THR A 501 -22.40 -9.25 -32.09
C THR A 501 -23.75 -10.00 -32.20
N THR A 502 -24.10 -10.80 -31.20
CA THR A 502 -25.32 -11.63 -31.27
C THR A 502 -26.58 -10.80 -31.01
N LEU A 503 -26.60 -9.97 -29.98
CA LEU A 503 -27.74 -9.10 -29.65
C LEU A 503 -27.73 -7.77 -30.39
N GLY A 504 -26.65 -7.39 -31.09
CA GLY A 504 -26.54 -6.18 -31.89
C GLY A 504 -26.55 -4.88 -31.07
N LEU A 505 -26.25 -4.95 -29.76
CA LEU A 505 -26.17 -3.76 -28.90
C LEU A 505 -24.92 -2.93 -29.24
N LYS A 506 -24.97 -1.61 -29.05
CA LYS A 506 -23.81 -0.75 -29.33
C LYS A 506 -22.94 -0.59 -28.10
N ALA A 507 -21.65 -0.93 -28.22
CA ALA A 507 -20.67 -0.66 -27.19
C ALA A 507 -20.46 0.84 -26.99
N SER A 508 -20.44 1.31 -25.74
CA SER A 508 -20.21 2.72 -25.38
C SER A 508 -18.71 3.04 -25.24
N LYS A 509 -17.84 2.02 -25.12
CA LYS A 509 -16.43 2.17 -24.80
C LYS A 509 -15.63 0.95 -25.26
N GLN A 510 -14.38 1.18 -25.64
CA GLN A 510 -13.41 0.12 -25.94
C GLN A 510 -12.32 0.02 -24.87
N THR A 511 -11.76 -1.17 -24.71
CA THR A 511 -10.62 -1.44 -23.86
C THR A 511 -9.33 -0.87 -24.47
N LYS A 512 -8.25 -0.84 -23.71
CA LYS A 512 -6.92 -0.41 -24.21
C LYS A 512 -6.41 -1.27 -25.38
N SER A 513 -6.88 -2.49 -25.51
CA SER A 513 -6.54 -3.42 -26.61
C SER A 513 -7.49 -3.31 -27.82
N GLY A 514 -8.43 -2.37 -27.82
CA GLY A 514 -9.39 -2.15 -28.91
C GLY A 514 -10.62 -3.06 -28.88
N ALA A 515 -10.77 -3.94 -27.91
CA ALA A 515 -11.98 -4.77 -27.77
C ALA A 515 -13.11 -3.97 -27.10
N ASP A 516 -14.36 -4.27 -27.45
CA ASP A 516 -15.54 -3.67 -26.84
C ASP A 516 -15.63 -4.00 -25.34
N SER A 517 -15.81 -2.94 -24.52
CA SER A 517 -15.82 -3.08 -23.06
C SER A 517 -17.13 -3.65 -22.55
N THR A 518 -17.04 -4.57 -21.58
CA THR A 518 -18.16 -5.08 -20.79
C THR A 518 -18.05 -4.71 -19.32
N ASP A 519 -17.36 -3.60 -19.01
CA ASP A 519 -17.30 -3.07 -17.64
C ASP A 519 -18.66 -2.55 -17.15
N ALA A 520 -18.76 -2.26 -15.86
CA ALA A 520 -20.02 -1.82 -15.24
C ALA A 520 -20.60 -0.58 -15.93
N ASP A 521 -19.77 0.44 -16.20
CA ASP A 521 -20.20 1.68 -16.86
C ASP A 521 -20.77 1.41 -18.25
N SER A 522 -20.14 0.50 -19.03
CA SER A 522 -20.61 0.13 -20.37
C SER A 522 -21.95 -0.60 -20.30
N LEU A 523 -22.11 -1.51 -19.33
CA LEU A 523 -23.36 -2.26 -19.17
C LEU A 523 -24.51 -1.38 -18.65
N GLU A 524 -24.25 -0.44 -17.76
CA GLU A 524 -25.26 0.52 -17.28
C GLU A 524 -25.86 1.34 -18.43
N THR A 525 -25.05 1.71 -19.44
CA THR A 525 -25.57 2.40 -20.64
C THR A 525 -26.51 1.52 -21.49
N LEU A 526 -26.50 0.23 -21.26
CA LEU A 526 -27.33 -0.78 -21.95
C LEU A 526 -28.53 -1.25 -21.10
N SER A 527 -28.62 -0.82 -19.84
CA SER A 527 -29.76 -1.17 -18.97
C SER A 527 -31.10 -0.79 -19.63
N GLY A 528 -32.09 -1.65 -19.51
CA GLY A 528 -33.40 -1.53 -20.11
C GLY A 528 -33.46 -1.81 -21.62
N LYS A 529 -32.32 -2.06 -22.30
CA LYS A 529 -32.31 -2.37 -23.75
C LYS A 529 -32.49 -3.84 -24.05
N HIS A 530 -32.15 -4.72 -23.14
CA HIS A 530 -32.37 -6.16 -23.28
C HIS A 530 -32.41 -6.82 -21.89
N PRO A 531 -33.35 -7.73 -21.61
CA PRO A 531 -33.52 -8.38 -20.29
C PRO A 531 -32.25 -9.05 -19.76
N TYR A 532 -31.46 -9.66 -20.65
CA TYR A 532 -30.18 -10.26 -20.26
C TYR A 532 -29.19 -9.25 -19.63
N VAL A 533 -29.20 -8.01 -20.09
CA VAL A 533 -28.28 -6.96 -19.54
C VAL A 533 -28.67 -6.63 -18.10
N ASP A 534 -29.95 -6.48 -17.81
CA ASP A 534 -30.43 -6.16 -16.46
C ASP A 534 -30.19 -7.35 -15.50
N LEU A 535 -30.40 -8.58 -15.98
CA LEU A 535 -30.03 -9.79 -15.24
C LEU A 535 -28.53 -9.87 -14.99
N LEU A 536 -27.70 -9.54 -15.98
CA LEU A 536 -26.23 -9.54 -15.86
C LEU A 536 -25.75 -8.51 -14.84
N LEU A 537 -26.30 -7.30 -14.83
CA LEU A 537 -26.01 -6.28 -13.84
C LEU A 537 -26.37 -6.76 -12.43
N THR A 538 -27.55 -7.35 -12.28
CA THR A 538 -28.01 -7.92 -11.02
C THR A 538 -27.14 -9.09 -10.57
N HIS A 539 -26.80 -10.01 -11.47
CA HIS A 539 -25.91 -11.14 -11.20
C HIS A 539 -24.53 -10.64 -10.71
N ARG A 540 -23.92 -9.68 -11.41
CA ARG A 540 -22.63 -9.11 -11.03
C ARG A 540 -22.65 -8.42 -9.69
N LYS A 541 -23.75 -7.74 -9.33
CA LYS A 541 -23.95 -7.17 -8.00
C LYS A 541 -23.85 -8.25 -6.93
N TYR A 542 -24.66 -9.32 -7.05
CA TYR A 542 -24.65 -10.41 -6.05
C TYR A 542 -23.36 -11.23 -6.07
N ASP A 543 -22.75 -11.46 -7.24
CA ASP A 543 -21.45 -12.12 -7.34
C ASP A 543 -20.34 -11.33 -6.62
N THR A 544 -20.35 -10.00 -6.73
CA THR A 544 -19.46 -9.11 -6.00
C THR A 544 -19.70 -9.18 -4.48
N LEU A 545 -20.96 -9.15 -4.05
CA LEU A 545 -21.31 -9.30 -2.64
C LEU A 545 -20.86 -10.65 -2.07
N CYS A 546 -21.07 -11.74 -2.81
CA CYS A 546 -20.62 -13.09 -2.42
C CYS A 546 -19.09 -13.17 -2.30
N LYS A 547 -18.35 -12.54 -3.21
CA LYS A 547 -16.88 -12.53 -3.17
C LYS A 547 -16.33 -11.69 -2.02
N MET A 548 -16.93 -10.55 -1.78
CA MET A 548 -16.40 -9.61 -0.76
C MET A 548 -16.92 -9.90 0.66
N TYR A 549 -18.19 -10.30 0.79
CA TYR A 549 -18.90 -10.38 2.07
C TYR A 549 -19.56 -11.73 2.29
N GLY A 550 -19.23 -12.74 1.52
CA GLY A 550 -19.73 -14.09 1.62
C GLY A 550 -19.02 -14.92 2.69
N ARG A 551 -18.76 -16.18 2.37
CA ARG A 551 -18.15 -17.15 3.31
C ARG A 551 -16.77 -16.75 3.82
N THR A 552 -16.02 -15.99 3.04
CA THR A 552 -14.73 -15.43 3.45
C THR A 552 -14.90 -14.48 4.64
N LEU A 553 -15.94 -13.64 4.67
CA LEU A 553 -16.19 -12.77 5.82
C LEU A 553 -16.52 -13.57 7.09
N LEU A 554 -17.27 -14.65 6.95
CA LEU A 554 -17.60 -15.55 8.05
C LEU A 554 -16.35 -16.20 8.67
N SER A 555 -15.34 -16.55 7.84
CA SER A 555 -14.09 -17.12 8.31
C SER A 555 -13.19 -16.13 9.06
N HIS A 556 -13.45 -14.82 8.98
CA HIS A 556 -12.73 -13.81 9.74
C HIS A 556 -13.28 -13.54 11.14
N ILE A 557 -14.41 -14.17 11.50
CA ILE A 557 -14.95 -14.05 12.86
C ILE A 557 -14.07 -14.85 13.80
N THR A 558 -13.49 -14.19 14.79
CA THR A 558 -12.64 -14.81 15.81
C THR A 558 -13.48 -15.41 16.95
N ALA A 559 -12.82 -16.14 17.85
CA ALA A 559 -13.50 -16.86 18.95
C ALA A 559 -14.25 -15.93 19.91
N ASP A 560 -13.91 -14.64 19.96
CA ASP A 560 -14.58 -13.61 20.76
C ASP A 560 -15.88 -13.08 20.10
N GLY A 561 -16.26 -13.60 18.92
CA GLY A 561 -17.44 -13.17 18.18
C GLY A 561 -17.28 -11.82 17.49
N ARG A 562 -16.05 -11.42 17.18
CA ARG A 562 -15.74 -10.13 16.56
C ARG A 562 -15.00 -10.29 15.23
N LEU A 563 -15.11 -9.28 14.36
CA LEU A 563 -14.24 -9.07 13.21
C LEU A 563 -13.15 -8.07 13.59
N HIS A 564 -11.93 -8.35 13.21
CA HIS A 564 -10.78 -7.50 13.50
C HIS A 564 -10.11 -7.01 12.20
N PRO A 565 -10.69 -6.02 11.51
CA PRO A 565 -10.10 -5.46 10.31
C PRO A 565 -8.73 -4.85 10.59
N SER A 566 -7.80 -5.00 9.68
CA SER A 566 -6.54 -4.26 9.74
C SER A 566 -6.71 -2.87 9.14
N LEU A 567 -6.34 -1.82 9.88
CA LEU A 567 -6.43 -0.42 9.49
C LEU A 567 -5.06 0.12 9.10
N LEU A 568 -4.89 0.52 7.85
CA LEU A 568 -3.61 1.00 7.33
C LEU A 568 -3.56 2.54 7.33
N LEU A 569 -2.58 3.09 8.03
CA LEU A 569 -2.29 4.54 8.09
C LEU A 569 -1.64 5.06 6.80
N ASP A 570 -1.11 4.18 5.97
CA ASP A 570 -0.40 4.44 4.73
C ASP A 570 -1.06 3.84 3.50
N GLY A 571 -2.28 3.30 3.63
CA GLY A 571 -2.94 2.54 2.58
C GLY A 571 -3.54 3.38 1.45
N THR A 572 -3.67 4.70 1.62
CA THR A 572 -4.19 5.60 0.60
C THR A 572 -3.25 6.77 0.32
N ALA A 573 -3.23 7.21 -0.93
CA ALA A 573 -2.46 8.36 -1.33
C ALA A 573 -3.02 9.71 -0.81
N SER A 574 -4.27 9.74 -0.36
CA SER A 574 -4.92 10.92 0.23
C SER A 574 -4.63 11.07 1.74
N GLY A 575 -3.98 10.09 2.37
CA GLY A 575 -3.77 10.08 3.83
C GLY A 575 -4.95 9.54 4.65
N ARG A 576 -6.07 9.17 4.00
CA ARG A 576 -7.16 8.45 4.65
C ARG A 576 -6.70 7.06 5.08
N LEU A 577 -7.23 6.58 6.20
CA LEU A 577 -7.10 5.19 6.58
C LEU A 577 -7.72 4.29 5.51
N SER A 578 -7.15 3.12 5.31
CA SER A 578 -7.80 2.04 4.56
C SER A 578 -7.92 0.80 5.43
N SER A 579 -8.78 -0.12 5.04
CA SER A 579 -9.03 -1.35 5.78
C SER A 579 -8.80 -2.57 4.89
N GLN A 580 -8.24 -3.62 5.49
CA GLN A 580 -8.06 -4.92 4.85
C GLN A 580 -8.26 -6.07 5.85
N ASP A 581 -8.42 -7.27 5.38
CA ASP A 581 -8.53 -8.52 6.14
C ASP A 581 -9.54 -8.48 7.33
N PRO A 582 -10.83 -8.15 7.13
CA PRO A 582 -11.53 -7.77 5.90
C PRO A 582 -11.56 -6.25 5.66
N ASN A 583 -11.87 -5.81 4.42
CA ASN A 583 -12.09 -4.40 4.14
C ASN A 583 -13.45 -3.91 4.65
N ALA A 584 -13.51 -3.53 5.92
CA ALA A 584 -14.75 -3.09 6.58
C ALA A 584 -15.16 -1.64 6.23
N GLN A 585 -14.25 -0.84 5.66
CA GLN A 585 -14.58 0.53 5.22
C GLN A 585 -15.41 0.56 3.93
N ASN A 586 -15.46 -0.55 3.19
CA ASN A 586 -16.21 -0.66 1.94
C ASN A 586 -17.54 -1.41 2.09
N PHE A 587 -18.03 -1.65 3.31
CA PHE A 587 -19.35 -2.24 3.49
C PHE A 587 -20.43 -1.40 2.83
N PRO A 588 -21.38 -2.01 2.08
CA PRO A 588 -22.47 -1.29 1.43
C PRO A 588 -23.21 -0.40 2.41
N ARG A 589 -23.74 0.72 1.91
CA ARG A 589 -24.49 1.66 2.73
C ARG A 589 -25.84 1.06 3.17
N ALA A 590 -26.32 1.48 4.34
CA ALA A 590 -27.63 1.03 4.87
C ALA A 590 -28.85 1.56 4.09
N ASP A 591 -28.67 2.45 3.13
CA ASP A 591 -29.72 2.93 2.22
C ASP A 591 -30.08 1.92 1.12
N THR A 592 -29.26 0.87 0.93
CA THR A 592 -29.58 -0.27 0.08
C THR A 592 -30.07 -1.45 0.91
N ALA A 593 -30.93 -2.30 0.35
CA ALA A 593 -31.48 -3.47 1.05
C ALA A 593 -30.36 -4.41 1.54
N GLU A 594 -29.40 -4.75 0.65
CA GLU A 594 -28.30 -5.63 0.98
C GLU A 594 -27.32 -5.00 1.97
N GLY A 595 -27.08 -3.69 1.83
CA GLY A 595 -26.23 -2.95 2.77
C GLY A 595 -26.83 -2.89 4.16
N LYS A 596 -28.15 -2.69 4.26
CA LYS A 596 -28.86 -2.74 5.54
C LYS A 596 -28.78 -4.13 6.16
N LEU A 597 -29.07 -5.18 5.40
CA LEU A 597 -29.00 -6.57 5.88
C LEU A 597 -27.59 -6.93 6.38
N LEU A 598 -26.53 -6.57 5.65
CA LEU A 598 -25.17 -6.79 6.11
C LEU A 598 -24.85 -6.02 7.40
N ARG A 599 -25.22 -4.73 7.46
CA ARG A 599 -24.97 -3.90 8.63
C ARG A 599 -25.82 -4.30 9.85
N ASP A 600 -26.98 -4.90 9.63
CA ASP A 600 -27.79 -5.48 10.70
C ASP A 600 -27.17 -6.73 11.33
N CYS A 601 -26.16 -7.35 10.70
CA CYS A 601 -25.37 -8.42 11.32
C CYS A 601 -24.45 -7.90 12.45
N PHE A 602 -24.11 -6.61 12.47
CA PHE A 602 -23.33 -5.99 13.54
C PHE A 602 -24.28 -5.54 14.64
N ILE A 603 -24.30 -6.28 15.73
CA ILE A 603 -25.27 -6.13 16.82
C ILE A 603 -24.55 -5.73 18.10
N ALA A 604 -25.01 -4.67 18.73
CA ALA A 604 -24.49 -4.24 20.01
C ALA A 604 -24.86 -5.26 21.11
N ALA A 605 -23.97 -5.47 22.08
CA ALA A 605 -24.21 -6.36 23.21
C ALA A 605 -25.42 -5.91 24.05
N ALA A 606 -26.00 -6.82 24.83
CA ALA A 606 -27.11 -6.48 25.73
C ALA A 606 -26.71 -5.34 26.69
N GLY A 607 -27.51 -4.29 26.75
CA GLY A 607 -27.21 -3.08 27.51
C GLY A 607 -26.29 -2.06 26.81
N TRP A 608 -25.82 -2.39 25.61
CA TRP A 608 -24.95 -1.52 24.78
C TRP A 608 -25.69 -0.97 23.57
N GLU A 609 -25.08 0.02 22.91
CA GLU A 609 -25.52 0.59 21.64
C GLU A 609 -24.34 1.09 20.84
N PHE A 610 -24.51 1.23 19.53
CA PHE A 610 -23.54 1.92 18.69
C PHE A 610 -23.81 3.42 18.70
N VAL A 611 -22.73 4.20 18.70
CA VAL A 611 -22.73 5.65 18.49
C VAL A 611 -21.77 5.93 17.34
N GLU A 612 -22.25 6.58 16.29
CA GLU A 612 -21.45 7.04 15.16
C GLU A 612 -21.35 8.56 15.21
N ALA A 613 -20.15 9.08 15.06
CA ALA A 613 -19.84 10.49 14.93
C ALA A 613 -19.20 10.76 13.56
N ASP A 614 -19.91 11.48 12.68
CA ASP A 614 -19.54 11.76 11.30
C ASP A 614 -19.23 13.24 11.10
N GLU A 615 -18.06 13.56 10.52
CA GLU A 615 -17.64 14.93 10.27
C GLU A 615 -18.49 15.57 9.17
N SER A 616 -19.34 16.51 9.55
CA SER A 616 -20.30 17.15 8.65
C SER A 616 -19.62 18.04 7.62
N GLN A 617 -19.69 17.66 6.34
CA GLN A 617 -19.16 18.42 5.19
C GLN A 617 -17.67 18.79 5.35
N VAL A 618 -16.86 17.94 5.98
CA VAL A 618 -15.48 18.24 6.37
C VAL A 618 -14.61 18.73 5.22
N GLU A 619 -14.69 18.13 4.05
CA GLU A 619 -13.85 18.53 2.90
C GLU A 619 -14.12 19.95 2.43
N ILE A 620 -15.40 20.40 2.42
CA ILE A 620 -15.72 21.79 2.04
C ILE A 620 -15.32 22.75 3.17
N ARG A 621 -15.46 22.35 4.42
CA ARG A 621 -14.97 23.12 5.56
C ARG A 621 -13.45 23.31 5.48
N VAL A 622 -12.72 22.24 5.20
CA VAL A 622 -11.26 22.31 4.96
C VAL A 622 -10.94 23.20 3.76
N ALA A 623 -11.68 23.09 2.65
CA ALA A 623 -11.48 23.97 1.49
C ALA A 623 -11.72 25.45 1.83
N ALA A 624 -12.72 25.75 2.66
CA ALA A 624 -13.00 27.11 3.17
C ALA A 624 -11.84 27.60 4.05
N ASP A 625 -11.36 26.74 4.93
CA ASP A 625 -10.26 27.03 5.87
C ASP A 625 -8.93 27.29 5.15
N LEU A 626 -8.57 26.42 4.19
CA LEU A 626 -7.33 26.56 3.42
C LEU A 626 -7.36 27.75 2.43
N SER A 627 -8.50 28.00 1.81
CA SER A 627 -8.64 29.08 0.83
C SER A 627 -8.88 30.44 1.48
N GLN A 628 -9.40 30.48 2.71
CA GLN A 628 -9.87 31.67 3.39
C GLN A 628 -10.96 32.42 2.57
N ASP A 629 -11.83 31.68 1.86
CA ASP A 629 -12.92 32.28 1.12
C ASP A 629 -13.95 32.89 2.07
N PRO A 630 -14.15 34.23 2.02
CA PRO A 630 -14.96 34.91 3.03
C PRO A 630 -16.44 34.53 2.97
N VAL A 631 -16.94 34.14 1.78
CA VAL A 631 -18.34 33.74 1.60
C VAL A 631 -18.57 32.38 2.22
N LEU A 632 -17.69 31.39 1.94
CA LEU A 632 -17.79 30.08 2.54
C LEU A 632 -17.64 30.12 4.07
N LEU A 633 -16.68 30.90 4.58
CA LEU A 633 -16.49 31.07 6.01
C LEU A 633 -17.70 31.70 6.69
N ALA A 634 -18.34 32.71 6.04
CA ALA A 634 -19.58 33.30 6.55
C ALA A 634 -20.76 32.32 6.53
N ASP A 635 -20.93 31.57 5.42
CA ASP A 635 -21.99 30.57 5.29
C ASP A 635 -21.86 29.50 6.41
N PHE A 636 -20.63 29.01 6.70
CA PHE A 636 -20.41 28.04 7.77
C PHE A 636 -20.64 28.61 9.17
N ARG A 637 -20.24 29.86 9.44
CA ARG A 637 -20.51 30.53 10.72
C ARG A 637 -22.02 30.72 10.96
N ALA A 638 -22.75 30.94 9.88
CA ALA A 638 -24.23 31.08 9.93
C ALA A 638 -24.95 29.71 9.98
N GLY A 639 -24.22 28.58 9.98
CA GLY A 639 -24.83 27.24 10.02
C GLY A 639 -25.55 26.84 8.72
N ILE A 640 -25.24 27.49 7.60
CA ILE A 640 -25.94 27.28 6.32
C ILE A 640 -25.49 25.95 5.69
N ASP A 641 -26.47 25.12 5.26
CA ASP A 641 -26.16 23.97 4.38
C ASP A 641 -25.79 24.49 2.98
N ILE A 642 -24.50 24.49 2.69
CA ILE A 642 -23.93 25.07 1.45
C ILE A 642 -24.53 24.40 0.21
N HIS A 643 -24.74 23.08 0.25
CA HIS A 643 -25.29 22.37 -0.91
C HIS A 643 -26.75 22.72 -1.14
N MET A 644 -27.54 22.82 -0.08
CA MET A 644 -28.95 23.23 -0.19
C MET A 644 -29.07 24.71 -0.60
N ASN A 645 -28.22 25.57 -0.03
CA ASN A 645 -28.20 26.99 -0.40
C ASN A 645 -27.88 27.19 -1.87
N ASN A 646 -26.82 26.53 -2.36
CA ASN A 646 -26.47 26.60 -3.78
C ASN A 646 -27.57 25.97 -4.67
N ALA A 647 -28.25 24.92 -4.25
CA ALA A 647 -29.39 24.35 -4.97
C ALA A 647 -30.51 25.36 -5.08
N THR A 648 -30.80 26.05 -3.99
CA THR A 648 -31.80 27.09 -3.94
C THR A 648 -31.47 28.26 -4.88
N GLU A 649 -30.21 28.70 -4.94
CA GLU A 649 -29.78 29.76 -5.84
C GLU A 649 -29.78 29.35 -7.32
N CYS A 650 -29.66 28.04 -7.60
CA CYS A 650 -29.64 27.50 -8.94
C CYS A 650 -30.99 27.03 -9.49
N CYS A 651 -32.05 26.98 -8.65
CA CYS A 651 -33.33 26.35 -9.00
C CYS A 651 -33.98 26.94 -10.27
N GLU A 652 -34.02 28.25 -10.44
CA GLU A 652 -34.60 28.90 -11.61
C GLU A 652 -33.70 28.82 -12.85
N VAL A 653 -32.40 29.01 -12.67
CA VAL A 653 -31.45 29.09 -13.81
C VAL A 653 -31.15 27.72 -14.41
N VAL A 654 -30.98 26.71 -13.55
CA VAL A 654 -30.51 25.36 -13.98
C VAL A 654 -31.72 24.44 -14.24
N TRP A 655 -32.65 24.35 -13.29
CA TRP A 655 -33.75 23.38 -13.39
C TRP A 655 -35.07 24.01 -13.84
N LYS A 656 -35.07 25.32 -14.08
CA LYS A 656 -36.27 26.06 -14.52
C LYS A 656 -37.44 25.96 -13.52
N ILE A 657 -37.14 25.79 -12.21
CA ILE A 657 -38.13 25.73 -11.14
C ILE A 657 -38.28 27.15 -10.57
N PRO A 658 -39.47 27.76 -10.67
CA PRO A 658 -39.73 29.08 -10.08
C PRO A 658 -39.43 29.09 -8.58
N ARG A 659 -38.89 30.17 -8.06
CA ARG A 659 -38.53 30.29 -6.64
C ARG A 659 -39.70 30.01 -5.69
N ALA A 660 -40.89 30.49 -5.98
CA ALA A 660 -42.06 30.21 -5.19
C ALA A 660 -42.41 28.72 -5.14
N THR A 661 -42.26 28.00 -6.28
CA THR A 661 -42.45 26.56 -6.34
C THR A 661 -41.37 25.84 -5.53
N TRP A 662 -40.11 26.26 -5.67
CA TRP A 662 -39.01 25.70 -4.89
C TRP A 662 -39.22 25.85 -3.39
N ASP A 663 -39.61 27.03 -2.95
CA ASP A 663 -39.82 27.32 -1.52
C ASP A 663 -41.02 26.53 -0.92
N ALA A 664 -42.00 26.15 -1.75
CA ALA A 664 -43.09 25.27 -1.38
C ALA A 664 -42.73 23.77 -1.29
N MET A 665 -41.62 23.37 -1.92
CA MET A 665 -41.16 21.96 -1.90
C MET A 665 -40.69 21.55 -0.50
N THR A 666 -40.98 20.30 -0.12
CA THR A 666 -40.47 19.68 1.11
C THR A 666 -38.95 19.42 1.02
N LYS A 667 -38.33 19.21 2.16
CA LYS A 667 -36.89 18.81 2.22
C LYS A 667 -36.61 17.55 1.38
N LYS A 668 -37.54 16.61 1.36
CA LYS A 668 -37.45 15.36 0.61
C LYS A 668 -37.47 15.60 -0.92
N GLU A 669 -38.34 16.49 -1.37
CA GLU A 669 -38.43 16.85 -2.80
C GLU A 669 -37.22 17.65 -3.28
N ARG A 670 -36.58 18.47 -2.44
CA ARG A 670 -35.33 19.19 -2.75
C ARG A 670 -34.09 18.30 -2.69
N ALA A 671 -34.12 17.14 -2.03
CA ALA A 671 -32.96 16.28 -1.80
C ALA A 671 -32.20 15.85 -3.09
N PRO A 672 -32.88 15.49 -4.21
CA PRO A 672 -32.18 15.14 -5.46
C PRO A 672 -31.31 16.29 -5.99
N TYR A 673 -31.81 17.50 -5.94
CA TYR A 673 -31.11 18.71 -6.41
C TYR A 673 -29.92 19.04 -5.51
N ARG A 674 -30.11 18.93 -4.18
CA ARG A 674 -28.99 19.04 -3.23
C ARG A 674 -27.89 18.04 -3.52
N THR A 675 -28.27 16.81 -3.89
CA THR A 675 -27.31 15.75 -4.25
C THR A 675 -26.57 16.08 -5.53
N GLN A 676 -27.24 16.63 -6.55
CA GLN A 676 -26.59 17.08 -7.77
C GLN A 676 -25.60 18.20 -7.48
N ILE A 677 -25.97 19.23 -6.66
CA ILE A 677 -25.02 20.27 -6.23
C ILE A 677 -23.84 19.68 -5.47
N LYS A 678 -24.07 18.74 -4.55
CA LYS A 678 -23.01 18.05 -3.83
C LYS A 678 -22.04 17.38 -4.82
N THR A 679 -22.57 16.64 -5.79
CA THR A 679 -21.78 15.98 -6.84
C THR A 679 -21.04 16.98 -7.72
N ALA A 680 -21.64 18.13 -8.06
CA ALA A 680 -20.99 19.19 -8.85
C ALA A 680 -19.83 19.85 -8.08
N THR A 681 -20.06 20.17 -6.81
CA THR A 681 -19.08 20.82 -5.93
C THR A 681 -17.86 19.89 -5.73
N PHE A 682 -18.09 18.66 -5.31
CA PHE A 682 -17.05 17.65 -5.16
C PHE A 682 -16.41 17.29 -6.52
N GLY A 683 -17.25 17.16 -7.57
CA GLY A 683 -16.76 16.87 -8.92
C GLY A 683 -15.71 17.87 -9.38
N ARG A 684 -15.91 19.16 -9.18
CA ARG A 684 -14.94 20.23 -9.51
C ARG A 684 -13.70 20.12 -8.63
N MET A 685 -13.85 19.93 -7.33
CA MET A 685 -12.73 19.73 -6.39
C MET A 685 -11.88 18.53 -6.81
N TYR A 686 -12.50 17.49 -7.39
CA TYR A 686 -11.84 16.27 -7.87
C TYR A 686 -11.51 16.29 -9.36
N GLY A 687 -11.70 17.45 -10.03
CA GLY A 687 -11.35 17.64 -11.42
C GLY A 687 -12.28 16.96 -12.42
N LYS A 688 -13.53 16.64 -12.05
CA LYS A 688 -14.55 16.26 -13.04
C LYS A 688 -14.83 17.45 -13.97
N THR A 689 -14.95 17.14 -15.26
CA THR A 689 -15.30 18.12 -16.27
C THR A 689 -16.83 18.32 -16.34
N ALA A 690 -17.26 19.46 -16.87
CA ALA A 690 -18.69 19.71 -17.14
C ALA A 690 -19.27 18.62 -18.04
N TRP A 691 -18.52 18.13 -19.02
CA TRP A 691 -18.91 17.02 -19.88
C TRP A 691 -19.16 15.71 -19.11
N GLY A 692 -18.28 15.39 -18.18
CA GLY A 692 -18.43 14.19 -17.33
C GLY A 692 -19.68 14.23 -16.46
N LEU A 693 -19.95 15.39 -15.83
CA LEU A 693 -21.15 15.60 -15.02
C LEU A 693 -22.44 15.60 -15.87
N ALA A 694 -22.39 16.23 -17.06
CA ALA A 694 -23.51 16.27 -17.98
C ALA A 694 -23.93 14.86 -18.44
N LYS A 695 -22.95 14.03 -18.74
CA LYS A 695 -23.17 12.63 -19.10
C LYS A 695 -23.78 11.82 -17.95
N GLU A 696 -23.29 12.01 -16.73
CA GLU A 696 -23.78 11.33 -15.52
C GLU A 696 -25.24 11.71 -15.19
N TRP A 697 -25.62 12.97 -15.44
CA TRP A 697 -26.96 13.47 -15.10
C TRP A 697 -27.95 13.41 -16.26
N GLY A 698 -27.51 13.07 -17.45
CA GLY A 698 -28.37 13.06 -18.65
C GLY A 698 -28.82 14.47 -19.08
N VAL A 699 -28.04 15.50 -18.80
CA VAL A 699 -28.34 16.90 -19.14
C VAL A 699 -27.31 17.46 -20.12
N SER A 700 -27.57 18.64 -20.68
CA SER A 700 -26.64 19.30 -21.60
C SER A 700 -25.39 19.80 -20.85
N VAL A 701 -24.25 19.83 -21.54
CA VAL A 701 -23.00 20.39 -21.01
C VAL A 701 -23.18 21.86 -20.62
N ALA A 702 -23.91 22.63 -21.44
CA ALA A 702 -24.20 24.06 -21.19
C ALA A 702 -24.97 24.29 -19.86
N GLN A 703 -25.88 23.38 -19.49
CA GLN A 703 -26.58 23.47 -18.21
C GLN A 703 -25.61 23.25 -17.03
N VAL A 704 -24.73 22.28 -17.15
CA VAL A 704 -23.71 22.01 -16.11
C VAL A 704 -22.71 23.16 -16.02
N GLU A 705 -22.27 23.72 -17.14
CA GLU A 705 -21.40 24.91 -17.16
C GLU A 705 -22.06 26.12 -16.49
N THR A 706 -23.36 26.36 -16.77
CA THR A 706 -24.13 27.43 -16.12
C THR A 706 -24.17 27.23 -14.62
N LEU A 707 -24.42 25.99 -14.15
CA LEU A 707 -24.43 25.64 -12.73
C LEU A 707 -23.05 25.87 -12.09
N LEU A 708 -22.00 25.33 -12.71
CA LEU A 708 -20.64 25.48 -12.21
C LEU A 708 -20.21 26.94 -12.16
N ASN A 709 -20.48 27.72 -13.21
CA ASN A 709 -20.15 29.14 -13.24
C ASN A 709 -20.89 29.92 -12.15
N LYS A 710 -22.14 29.58 -11.86
CA LYS A 710 -22.90 30.23 -10.77
C LYS A 710 -22.29 29.91 -9.41
N ILE A 711 -22.00 28.64 -9.12
CA ILE A 711 -21.41 28.22 -7.84
C ILE A 711 -20.02 28.86 -7.68
N TRP A 712 -19.14 28.71 -8.66
CA TRP A 712 -17.74 29.16 -8.56
C TRP A 712 -17.60 30.68 -8.71
N GLY A 713 -18.56 31.33 -9.38
CA GLY A 713 -18.68 32.78 -9.40
C GLY A 713 -18.97 33.39 -8.03
N LYS A 714 -19.60 32.62 -7.12
CA LYS A 714 -19.81 32.99 -5.73
C LYS A 714 -18.53 32.86 -4.90
N TYR A 715 -17.78 31.77 -5.07
CA TYR A 715 -16.58 31.43 -4.28
C TYR A 715 -15.27 31.77 -5.01
N LYS A 716 -15.08 33.05 -5.32
CA LYS A 716 -13.96 33.55 -6.15
C LYS A 716 -12.58 33.33 -5.50
N VAL A 717 -12.49 33.36 -4.17
CA VAL A 717 -11.22 33.18 -3.47
C VAL A 717 -10.82 31.70 -3.51
N LEU A 718 -11.79 30.80 -3.34
CA LEU A 718 -11.55 29.37 -3.49
C LEU A 718 -11.11 29.00 -4.91
N ASP A 719 -11.73 29.55 -5.96
CA ASP A 719 -11.32 29.28 -7.35
C ASP A 719 -9.88 29.76 -7.64
N ARG A 720 -9.51 30.94 -7.11
CA ARG A 720 -8.11 31.41 -7.17
C ARG A 720 -7.15 30.49 -6.42
N TRP A 721 -7.56 30.00 -5.25
CA TRP A 721 -6.76 29.08 -4.47
C TRP A 721 -6.52 27.77 -5.23
N PHE A 722 -7.51 27.20 -5.90
CA PHE A 722 -7.35 26.02 -6.74
C PHE A 722 -6.31 26.25 -7.86
N LYS A 723 -6.40 27.35 -8.57
CA LYS A 723 -5.44 27.71 -9.63
C LYS A 723 -4.02 27.84 -9.06
N LYS A 724 -3.91 28.46 -7.88
CA LYS A 724 -2.63 28.59 -7.18
C LYS A 724 -2.05 27.25 -6.78
N GLN A 725 -2.84 26.29 -6.26
CA GLN A 725 -2.35 24.95 -5.90
C GLN A 725 -1.71 24.22 -7.10
N ILE A 726 -2.36 24.27 -8.26
CA ILE A 726 -1.79 23.68 -9.49
C ILE A 726 -0.48 24.39 -9.87
N THR A 727 -0.47 25.71 -9.87
CA THR A 727 0.72 26.48 -10.24
C THR A 727 1.89 26.24 -9.28
N ASP A 728 1.63 26.19 -7.99
CA ASP A 728 2.65 25.92 -6.98
C ASP A 728 3.18 24.47 -7.11
N ALA A 729 2.31 23.50 -7.35
CA ALA A 729 2.71 22.12 -7.61
C ALA A 729 3.52 21.99 -8.91
N GLN A 730 3.16 22.72 -9.97
CA GLN A 730 3.95 22.78 -11.20
C GLN A 730 5.36 23.33 -10.98
N LYS A 731 5.54 24.26 -10.02
CA LYS A 731 6.85 24.82 -9.69
C LYS A 731 7.68 23.90 -8.81
N THR A 732 7.05 23.30 -7.80
CA THR A 732 7.75 22.59 -6.72
C THR A 732 7.76 21.08 -6.87
N GLY A 733 6.83 20.51 -7.64
CA GLY A 733 6.60 19.05 -7.72
C GLY A 733 5.95 18.45 -6.47
N VAL A 734 5.52 19.29 -5.50
CA VAL A 734 5.03 18.83 -4.19
C VAL A 734 3.78 19.60 -3.77
N VAL A 735 2.86 18.92 -3.09
CA VAL A 735 1.75 19.52 -2.36
C VAL A 735 1.77 19.09 -0.91
N TRP A 736 1.10 19.86 -0.05
CA TRP A 736 1.10 19.67 1.39
C TRP A 736 -0.31 19.64 1.95
N THR A 737 -0.52 18.83 2.97
CA THR A 737 -1.67 18.94 3.87
C THR A 737 -1.38 20.03 4.92
N ASP A 738 -2.43 20.47 5.60
CA ASP A 738 -2.34 21.39 6.74
C ASP A 738 -2.94 20.73 7.98
N TRP A 739 -2.15 20.63 9.04
CA TRP A 739 -2.63 20.15 10.32
C TRP A 739 -2.29 21.16 11.41
N GLN A 740 -3.33 21.65 12.10
CA GLN A 740 -3.25 22.68 13.12
C GLN A 740 -2.69 24.02 12.59
N GLY A 741 -2.98 24.39 11.35
CA GLY A 741 -2.48 25.61 10.72
C GLY A 741 -1.00 25.54 10.29
N LYS A 742 -0.44 24.34 10.12
CA LYS A 742 0.95 24.12 9.71
C LYS A 742 1.03 23.02 8.66
N ARG A 743 1.97 23.17 7.71
CA ARG A 743 2.27 22.09 6.76
C ARG A 743 2.51 20.78 7.50
N ALA A 744 1.88 19.70 7.07
CA ALA A 744 1.97 18.40 7.72
C ALA A 744 2.55 17.33 6.78
N LYS A 745 1.73 16.52 6.16
CA LYS A 745 2.20 15.51 5.21
C LYS A 745 2.38 16.12 3.82
N HIS A 746 3.36 15.66 3.10
CA HIS A 746 3.56 16.07 1.71
C HIS A 746 3.29 14.94 0.74
N ARG A 747 3.09 15.30 -0.52
CA ARG A 747 2.96 14.36 -1.63
C ARG A 747 3.76 14.87 -2.83
N ALA A 748 4.62 14.02 -3.37
CA ALA A 748 5.34 14.32 -4.60
C ALA A 748 4.43 14.07 -5.82
N LEU A 749 4.30 15.07 -6.68
CA LEU A 749 3.49 15.04 -7.89
C LEU A 749 4.36 15.24 -9.14
N TRP A 750 5.40 14.44 -9.30
CA TRP A 750 6.34 14.61 -10.41
C TRP A 750 5.66 14.52 -11.79
N ALA A 751 4.59 13.72 -11.91
CA ALA A 751 3.80 13.64 -13.13
C ALA A 751 3.13 14.96 -13.55
N ILE A 752 3.11 15.99 -12.68
CA ILE A 752 2.60 17.32 -13.03
C ILE A 752 3.46 18.03 -14.11
N ALA A 753 4.72 17.59 -14.27
CA ALA A 753 5.64 18.05 -15.30
C ALA A 753 5.77 17.05 -16.48
N ASP A 754 4.95 16.00 -16.53
CA ASP A 754 4.99 15.01 -17.61
C ASP A 754 4.48 15.61 -18.93
N GLN A 755 5.06 15.18 -20.04
CA GLN A 755 4.62 15.59 -21.40
C GLN A 755 3.29 14.94 -21.78
N ASP A 756 2.96 13.77 -21.20
CA ASP A 756 1.67 13.11 -21.37
C ASP A 756 0.57 13.89 -20.65
N GLU A 757 -0.36 14.45 -21.43
CA GLU A 757 -1.46 15.25 -20.92
C GLU A 757 -2.37 14.51 -19.93
N LYS A 758 -2.57 13.18 -20.12
CA LYS A 758 -3.39 12.37 -19.22
C LYS A 758 -2.73 12.23 -17.85
N LYS A 759 -1.41 12.01 -17.83
CA LYS A 759 -0.64 11.92 -16.58
C LYS A 759 -0.58 13.27 -15.88
N ARG A 760 -0.32 14.34 -16.64
CA ARG A 760 -0.31 15.71 -16.11
C ARG A 760 -1.67 16.08 -15.52
N GLY A 761 -2.76 15.89 -16.26
CA GLY A 761 -4.11 16.16 -15.76
C GLY A 761 -4.49 15.33 -14.54
N HIS A 762 -3.97 14.09 -14.42
CA HIS A 762 -4.14 13.30 -13.19
C HIS A 762 -3.39 13.93 -12.01
N ALA A 763 -2.16 14.37 -12.19
CA ALA A 763 -1.36 15.02 -11.14
C ALA A 763 -1.96 16.39 -10.74
N GLU A 764 -2.52 17.16 -11.67
CA GLU A 764 -3.24 18.40 -11.38
C GLU A 764 -4.47 18.15 -10.48
N ARG A 765 -5.26 17.10 -10.76
CA ARG A 765 -6.35 16.70 -9.87
C ARG A 765 -5.85 16.30 -8.47
N GLN A 766 -4.74 15.62 -8.39
CA GLN A 766 -4.12 15.27 -7.10
C GLN A 766 -3.63 16.51 -6.35
N ALA A 767 -3.15 17.54 -7.06
CA ALA A 767 -2.74 18.81 -6.47
C ALA A 767 -3.90 19.56 -5.79
N LEU A 768 -5.11 19.39 -6.29
CA LEU A 768 -6.33 19.96 -5.68
C LEU A 768 -6.83 19.11 -4.50
N ASN A 769 -6.83 17.78 -4.67
CA ASN A 769 -7.41 16.86 -3.72
C ASN A 769 -6.58 16.63 -2.47
N THR A 770 -5.27 16.47 -2.62
CA THR A 770 -4.39 16.07 -1.51
C THR A 770 -4.44 17.05 -0.35
N PRO A 771 -4.38 18.39 -0.53
CA PRO A 771 -4.48 19.33 0.58
C PRO A 771 -5.80 19.22 1.34
N ILE A 772 -6.91 19.01 0.65
CA ILE A 772 -8.25 18.99 1.24
C ILE A 772 -8.52 17.65 1.93
N GLN A 773 -8.43 16.55 1.19
CA GLN A 773 -8.72 15.22 1.74
C GLN A 773 -7.72 14.79 2.81
N GLY A 774 -6.43 15.11 2.60
CA GLY A 774 -5.41 14.76 3.56
C GLY A 774 -5.59 15.51 4.88
N THR A 775 -5.86 16.82 4.84
CA THR A 775 -6.13 17.60 6.05
C THR A 775 -7.36 17.10 6.79
N ALA A 776 -8.45 16.79 6.07
CA ALA A 776 -9.64 16.18 6.66
C ALA A 776 -9.30 14.84 7.34
N ALA A 777 -8.57 13.95 6.65
CA ALA A 777 -8.15 12.68 7.21
C ALA A 777 -7.27 12.83 8.47
N GLU A 778 -6.46 13.88 8.55
CA GLU A 778 -5.63 14.16 9.73
C GLU A 778 -6.46 14.56 10.94
N TYR A 779 -7.59 15.26 10.76
CA TYR A 779 -8.52 15.58 11.85
C TYR A 779 -9.15 14.30 12.42
N THR A 780 -9.74 13.46 11.55
CA THR A 780 -10.32 12.18 11.98
C THR A 780 -9.25 11.31 12.67
N THR A 781 -8.07 11.19 12.06
CA THR A 781 -6.97 10.36 12.58
C THR A 781 -6.49 10.83 13.95
N ALA A 782 -6.34 12.14 14.16
CA ALA A 782 -5.94 12.70 15.45
C ALA A 782 -7.03 12.50 16.51
N SER A 783 -8.29 12.53 16.13
CA SER A 783 -9.42 12.32 17.03
C SER A 783 -9.43 10.91 17.64
N LEU A 784 -8.95 9.88 16.93
CA LEU A 784 -8.92 8.51 17.44
C LEU A 784 -8.12 8.39 18.74
N ASP A 785 -6.90 8.92 18.75
CA ASP A 785 -6.04 8.88 19.94
C ASP A 785 -6.59 9.77 21.09
N LEU A 786 -7.07 10.97 20.76
CA LEU A 786 -7.66 11.86 21.74
C LEU A 786 -8.90 11.28 22.41
N ILE A 787 -9.73 10.54 21.68
CA ILE A 787 -10.90 9.83 22.24
C ILE A 787 -10.43 8.73 23.18
N HIS A 788 -9.43 7.93 22.80
CA HIS A 788 -8.87 6.90 23.66
C HIS A 788 -8.31 7.49 24.96
N GLN A 789 -7.51 8.56 24.86
CA GLN A 789 -6.98 9.27 26.03
C GLN A 789 -8.11 9.78 26.95
N TRP A 790 -9.18 10.34 26.36
CA TRP A 790 -10.31 10.81 27.12
C TRP A 790 -11.06 9.68 27.84
N LEU A 791 -11.27 8.55 27.16
CA LEU A 791 -11.87 7.35 27.76
C LEU A 791 -11.06 6.85 28.96
N ASP A 792 -9.73 6.75 28.80
CA ASP A 792 -8.83 6.28 29.85
C ASP A 792 -8.80 7.27 31.04
N ALA A 793 -8.68 8.57 30.79
CA ALA A 793 -8.68 9.61 31.82
C ALA A 793 -10.00 9.69 32.63
N ASN A 794 -11.12 9.25 32.03
CA ASN A 794 -12.42 9.22 32.70
C ASN A 794 -12.78 7.81 33.24
N ASN A 795 -11.88 6.83 33.15
CA ASN A 795 -12.12 5.44 33.54
C ASN A 795 -13.35 4.83 32.84
N LEU A 796 -13.52 5.11 31.54
CA LEU A 796 -14.67 4.67 30.73
C LEU A 796 -14.28 3.61 29.68
N ALA A 797 -13.00 3.24 29.56
CA ALA A 797 -12.53 2.30 28.57
C ALA A 797 -13.21 0.92 28.63
N HIS A 798 -13.74 0.52 29.79
CA HIS A 798 -14.51 -0.71 29.98
C HIS A 798 -16.00 -0.58 29.63
N LEU A 799 -16.50 0.64 29.39
CA LEU A 799 -17.90 0.94 29.06
C LEU A 799 -18.07 1.57 27.67
N ALA A 800 -16.99 1.95 27.01
CA ALA A 800 -17.03 2.51 25.66
C ALA A 800 -15.71 2.24 24.93
N GLU A 801 -15.81 1.86 23.68
CA GLU A 801 -14.68 1.47 22.84
C GLU A 801 -14.88 1.96 21.40
N ILE A 802 -13.80 2.38 20.73
CA ILE A 802 -13.84 2.62 19.28
C ILE A 802 -13.72 1.25 18.62
N ILE A 803 -14.66 0.91 17.74
CA ILE A 803 -14.67 -0.38 17.04
C ILE A 803 -14.27 -0.25 15.57
N MET A 804 -14.45 0.92 14.98
CA MET A 804 -14.12 1.16 13.56
C MET A 804 -14.07 2.66 13.27
N THR A 805 -13.38 3.01 12.19
CA THR A 805 -13.49 4.31 11.53
C THR A 805 -13.75 4.09 10.04
N VAL A 806 -14.68 4.85 9.47
CA VAL A 806 -15.09 4.72 8.06
C VAL A 806 -15.04 6.11 7.44
N HIS A 807 -14.01 6.36 6.61
CA HIS A 807 -13.74 7.67 6.01
C HIS A 807 -13.55 8.78 7.06
N ASP A 808 -14.55 9.60 7.26
CA ASP A 808 -14.64 10.75 8.16
C ASP A 808 -15.56 10.48 9.38
N SER A 809 -15.99 9.22 9.58
CA SER A 809 -16.77 8.81 10.75
C SER A 809 -16.01 7.91 11.71
N ILE A 810 -16.33 8.01 13.00
CA ILE A 810 -15.84 7.17 14.09
C ILE A 810 -17.03 6.43 14.69
N ILE A 811 -16.92 5.10 14.75
CA ILE A 811 -17.97 4.22 15.29
C ILE A 811 -17.54 3.71 16.65
N MET A 812 -18.35 4.00 17.65
CA MET A 812 -18.18 3.58 19.04
C MET A 812 -19.18 2.48 19.39
N HIS A 813 -18.78 1.57 20.26
CA HIS A 813 -19.65 0.63 20.95
C HIS A 813 -19.68 1.04 22.42
N CYS A 814 -20.82 1.45 22.93
CA CYS A 814 -20.97 2.10 24.23
C CYS A 814 -22.04 1.43 25.07
N HIS A 815 -21.77 1.24 26.37
CA HIS A 815 -22.83 0.90 27.34
C HIS A 815 -23.81 2.07 27.43
N LYS A 816 -25.12 1.79 27.46
CA LYS A 816 -26.20 2.80 27.44
C LYS A 816 -26.12 3.83 28.57
N SER A 817 -25.56 3.44 29.74
CA SER A 817 -25.40 4.33 30.88
C SER A 817 -24.43 5.48 30.65
N VAL A 818 -23.54 5.37 29.69
CA VAL A 818 -22.49 6.37 29.40
C VAL A 818 -22.50 6.90 27.96
N SER A 819 -23.37 6.36 27.10
CA SER A 819 -23.35 6.66 25.67
C SER A 819 -23.56 8.13 25.37
N GLU A 820 -24.43 8.84 26.09
CA GLU A 820 -24.62 10.28 25.92
C GLU A 820 -23.39 11.09 26.34
N LYS A 821 -22.75 10.75 27.48
CA LYS A 821 -21.53 11.39 27.93
C LYS A 821 -20.42 11.20 26.92
N VAL A 822 -20.28 9.98 26.37
CA VAL A 822 -19.30 9.64 25.35
C VAL A 822 -19.60 10.41 24.05
N ALA A 823 -20.84 10.41 23.58
CA ALA A 823 -21.23 11.12 22.35
C ALA A 823 -20.92 12.62 22.43
N ARG A 824 -21.20 13.26 23.59
CA ARG A 824 -20.84 14.68 23.85
C ARG A 824 -19.32 14.90 23.77
N ALA A 825 -18.54 14.03 24.40
CA ALA A 825 -17.10 14.14 24.42
C ALA A 825 -16.48 13.91 23.03
N VAL A 826 -16.92 12.88 22.30
CA VAL A 826 -16.47 12.58 20.93
C VAL A 826 -16.78 13.78 20.02
N ARG A 827 -17.99 14.29 20.02
CA ARG A 827 -18.35 15.49 19.25
C ARG A 827 -17.45 16.68 19.59
N LYS A 828 -17.21 16.92 20.90
CA LYS A 828 -16.33 18.00 21.37
C LYS A 828 -14.89 17.81 20.88
N ILE A 829 -14.34 16.61 20.96
CA ILE A 829 -12.97 16.30 20.51
C ILE A 829 -12.85 16.49 19.01
N MET A 830 -13.74 15.92 18.21
CA MET A 830 -13.70 16.01 16.75
C MET A 830 -13.91 17.45 16.22
N THR A 831 -14.61 18.30 16.98
CA THR A 831 -14.81 19.71 16.60
C THR A 831 -13.77 20.66 17.17
N ALA A 832 -12.90 20.22 18.08
CA ALA A 832 -11.93 21.09 18.76
C ALA A 832 -10.60 21.24 18.01
N HIS A 833 -10.44 20.64 16.85
CA HIS A 833 -9.21 20.80 16.07
C HIS A 833 -8.97 22.25 15.69
N LYS A 834 -7.72 22.69 15.80
CA LYS A 834 -7.33 24.06 15.44
C LYS A 834 -7.45 24.25 13.93
N THR A 835 -8.24 25.21 13.53
CA THR A 835 -8.45 25.67 12.15
C THR A 835 -8.04 27.14 12.01
N ASN A 836 -8.04 27.66 10.78
CA ASN A 836 -7.75 29.07 10.48
C ASN A 836 -9.03 29.93 10.44
N GLY A 837 -10.13 29.46 11.02
CA GLY A 837 -11.36 30.24 11.18
C GLY A 837 -12.64 29.53 10.75
N VAL A 838 -12.58 28.30 10.23
CA VAL A 838 -13.78 27.50 9.98
C VAL A 838 -14.23 26.80 11.25
N VAL A 839 -15.55 26.65 11.42
CA VAL A 839 -16.14 25.85 12.49
C VAL A 839 -16.33 24.42 11.99
N LEU A 840 -15.72 23.44 12.66
CA LEU A 840 -15.97 22.02 12.40
C LEU A 840 -17.31 21.60 13.02
N ALA A 841 -18.00 20.66 12.41
CA ALA A 841 -19.26 20.14 12.88
C ALA A 841 -19.31 18.62 12.74
N VAL A 842 -20.03 17.96 13.64
CA VAL A 842 -20.17 16.51 13.71
C VAL A 842 -21.61 16.14 13.90
N ASP A 843 -22.12 15.30 13.01
CA ASP A 843 -23.43 14.67 13.08
C ASP A 843 -23.32 13.37 13.87
N LEU A 844 -24.28 13.12 14.75
CA LEU A 844 -24.29 11.92 15.59
C LEU A 844 -25.45 11.01 15.19
N LYS A 845 -25.20 9.70 15.23
CA LYS A 845 -26.22 8.67 15.10
C LYS A 845 -26.06 7.63 16.19
N LYS A 846 -27.15 6.93 16.54
CA LYS A 846 -27.13 5.79 17.45
C LYS A 846 -28.05 4.68 16.99
N GLY A 847 -27.76 3.45 17.41
CA GLY A 847 -28.57 2.28 17.08
C GLY A 847 -28.12 1.01 17.78
N SER A 848 -29.00 0.01 17.81
CA SER A 848 -28.67 -1.32 18.33
C SER A 848 -27.93 -2.18 17.29
N THR A 849 -28.05 -1.86 16.01
CA THR A 849 -27.27 -2.45 14.90
C THR A 849 -26.71 -1.34 14.02
N LEU A 850 -25.64 -1.61 13.26
CA LEU A 850 -25.12 -0.64 12.28
C LEU A 850 -26.07 -0.38 11.10
N GLY A 851 -27.06 -1.25 10.87
CA GLY A 851 -28.10 -1.07 9.87
C GLY A 851 -29.32 -0.29 10.36
N SER A 852 -29.47 -0.09 11.68
CA SER A 852 -30.59 0.60 12.33
C SER A 852 -30.23 1.96 12.97
N MET A 853 -29.08 2.54 12.53
CA MET A 853 -28.62 3.83 13.04
C MET A 853 -29.59 4.95 12.69
N VAL A 854 -29.93 5.77 13.69
CA VAL A 854 -30.82 6.95 13.56
C VAL A 854 -30.11 8.21 14.06
N ASP A 855 -30.47 9.37 13.52
CA ASP A 855 -29.90 10.65 13.96
C ASP A 855 -30.10 10.83 15.47
N TYR A 856 -29.04 11.30 16.12
CA TYR A 856 -28.97 11.45 17.57
C TYR A 856 -28.74 12.92 17.96
N GLU A 857 -29.80 13.60 18.37
CA GLU A 857 -29.70 14.94 18.95
C GLU A 857 -29.39 14.83 20.43
N LEU A 858 -28.30 15.42 20.88
CA LEU A 858 -27.96 15.52 22.29
C LEU A 858 -28.88 16.54 22.95
N ALA A 859 -29.43 16.20 24.11
CA ALA A 859 -30.16 17.16 24.92
C ALA A 859 -29.30 18.42 25.20
N ALA A 860 -29.90 19.61 25.19
CA ALA A 860 -29.20 20.88 25.28
C ALA A 860 -28.36 21.01 26.57
#